data_10bd45c17bede2c567bef2ee8d60a52a
#
_entry.id   10bd45c17bede2c567bef2ee8d60a52a
#
_cell.length_a   1.000
_cell.length_b   1.000
_cell.length_c   1.000
_cell.angle_alpha   90.00
_cell.angle_beta   90.00
_cell.angle_gamma   90.00
#
_symmetry.space_group_name_H-M   'P 1'
#
loop_
_entity.id
_entity.type
_entity.pdbx_description
1 polymer ?
#
loop_
_entity_poly.entity_id
_entity_poly.type
_entity_poly.pdbx_seq_one_letter_code
_entity_poly.pdbx_strand_id
1 'polypeptide(L)'
;MKKKWILLLLITISFTSLTAQDALYPNTFPLGDVRITAGPFKHACDLNVKVLLQYDTDRLLAPFLREAGLPKKAETYGNWEKDGLDGHIGGHYLTALAIHYAATGNLECKKRMDYMVSEFARVQQANGDGSICGFPNSKKFAEEIRKGNVGIVWNYWVAWYNMHKTYAGLRDAWLYGKNEKAKKIFLKFCDWGVDVISNLDDRQMERMLDNEFGGMNEVYADAWQMTGNPKYLDTAKRFSHKQIFDSMARRIDNLDNKHANTQVPKAVGYQRVAELNSKTAPDYNDFMTAAEFFWETVVSHRSLSLGGNSRGEHFPEAGKCSDYMHERQGPESCNTNNMLKLTEGLFRMHPKVEYADFYERAMYNHILSTQHPEHGGYVYFTPACPSHYRVYSAPGKAMWCCVGTGMENHGKYGQFIYTHDTADNALYVNLFIPSELNWKEKKIKIVQETDFPNEEGTTLTINPSKATQFKLLIRYPSWVEQGKMQVVCNGVDYAKSAQSGSYIAIDRQWSKGDVVEVKTPMTVRIEELPNVPNAISIMRGPILLGARTGTENMPGLIAGDGRWEHIAHGSLVSLFDAPYIIGERSDILNKLNSMRPVEGKSFSFTVPGLFTQEKYKNLILEPFYGIHDSRYMMYWLSMSEPAFREYKQAVEAEERGRMILDKRTVDMVSSGEQQPESDHAMKTQDSHRRSEERRVGKECRSRWSPYH
;
A
#
# COMPACT_ATOMS: atom_id res chain seq x y z
N MET A 1 35.40 66.92 26.68
CA MET A 1 34.10 66.24 26.80
C MET A 1 33.91 65.31 25.60
N LYS A 2 34.13 64.02 25.74
CA LYS A 2 33.99 63.01 24.67
C LYS A 2 32.64 62.28 24.88
N LYS A 3 31.66 62.49 24.00
CA LYS A 3 30.40 61.72 23.98
C LYS A 3 30.66 60.35 23.37
N LYS A 4 30.45 59.29 24.15
CA LYS A 4 30.39 57.90 23.67
C LYS A 4 28.96 57.62 23.17
N TRP A 5 28.81 57.26 21.91
CA TRP A 5 27.59 56.69 21.35
C TRP A 5 27.63 55.19 21.57
N ILE A 6 26.66 54.65 22.31
CA ILE A 6 26.41 53.22 22.45
C ILE A 6 25.35 52.84 21.39
N LEU A 7 25.78 52.07 20.40
CA LEU A 7 24.93 51.51 19.39
C LEU A 7 24.27 50.24 19.97
N LEU A 8 22.95 50.32 20.26
CA LEU A 8 22.18 49.15 20.67
C LEU A 8 21.78 48.36 19.41
N LEU A 9 22.37 47.20 19.20
CA LEU A 9 21.99 46.25 18.14
C LEU A 9 20.78 45.47 18.65
N LEU A 10 19.57 45.81 18.20
CA LEU A 10 18.35 45.02 18.40
C LEU A 10 18.39 43.84 17.43
N ILE A 11 18.79 42.68 17.92
CA ILE A 11 18.60 41.41 17.21
C ILE A 11 17.13 41.02 17.35
N THR A 12 16.31 41.29 16.34
CA THR A 12 14.96 40.72 16.21
C THR A 12 15.13 39.25 15.84
N ILE A 13 15.04 38.37 16.84
CA ILE A 13 14.85 36.93 16.61
C ILE A 13 13.40 36.77 16.18
N SER A 14 13.21 36.65 14.89
CA SER A 14 11.91 36.20 14.34
C SER A 14 11.71 34.75 14.72
N PHE A 15 10.98 34.51 15.79
CA PHE A 15 10.39 33.20 16.06
C PHE A 15 9.32 32.95 14.99
N THR A 16 9.68 32.32 13.87
CA THR A 16 8.71 31.62 13.06
C THR A 16 8.24 30.44 13.91
N SER A 17 7.06 30.56 14.52
CA SER A 17 6.37 29.43 15.09
C SER A 17 6.00 28.49 13.94
N LEU A 18 6.89 27.53 13.62
CA LEU A 18 6.48 26.35 12.87
C LEU A 18 5.38 25.69 13.69
N THR A 19 4.15 25.72 13.20
CA THR A 19 3.10 24.88 13.71
C THR A 19 3.53 23.44 13.42
N ALA A 20 3.72 22.65 14.47
CA ALA A 20 4.33 21.30 14.43
C ALA A 20 3.61 20.27 13.55
N GLN A 21 2.52 20.65 12.88
CA GLN A 21 1.66 19.78 12.08
C GLN A 21 2.04 19.65 10.60
N ASP A 22 2.71 20.66 10.07
CA ASP A 22 3.07 20.67 8.65
C ASP A 22 4.45 20.04 8.42
N ALA A 23 5.03 19.46 9.48
CA ALA A 23 6.44 19.08 9.50
C ALA A 23 6.74 17.65 9.03
N LEU A 24 5.85 16.66 9.23
CA LEU A 24 6.21 15.26 8.95
C LEU A 24 6.35 14.95 7.45
N TYR A 25 5.44 15.47 6.64
CA TYR A 25 5.44 15.19 5.20
C TYR A 25 5.46 16.51 4.43
N PRO A 26 6.65 17.06 4.15
CA PRO A 26 6.76 18.30 3.40
C PRO A 26 6.11 18.16 2.02
N ASN A 27 5.60 19.27 1.49
CA ASN A 27 4.95 19.32 0.18
C ASN A 27 3.65 18.48 0.05
N THR A 28 3.07 18.05 1.17
CA THR A 28 1.80 17.33 1.24
C THR A 28 0.75 18.20 1.93
N PHE A 29 -0.47 18.24 1.38
CA PHE A 29 -1.57 18.90 2.06
C PHE A 29 -2.06 18.07 3.25
N PRO A 30 -2.46 18.71 4.38
CA PRO A 30 -3.20 18.02 5.41
C PRO A 30 -4.41 17.30 4.82
N LEU A 31 -4.61 16.02 5.17
CA LEU A 31 -5.69 15.19 4.61
C LEU A 31 -7.07 15.84 4.76
N GLY A 32 -7.29 16.58 5.85
CA GLY A 32 -8.53 17.31 6.10
C GLY A 32 -8.77 18.52 5.19
N ASP A 33 -7.75 18.97 4.44
CA ASP A 33 -7.85 20.09 3.51
C ASP A 33 -8.22 19.62 2.08
N VAL A 34 -8.25 18.30 1.84
CA VAL A 34 -8.69 17.69 0.59
C VAL A 34 -9.95 16.86 0.85
N ARG A 35 -11.06 17.25 0.21
CA ARG A 35 -12.35 16.56 0.33
C ARG A 35 -12.72 15.91 -0.98
N ILE A 36 -12.92 14.61 -0.99
CA ILE A 36 -13.49 13.89 -2.13
C ILE A 36 -15.00 14.12 -2.11
N THR A 37 -15.57 14.53 -3.24
CA THR A 37 -16.96 14.99 -3.32
C THR A 37 -17.91 13.96 -3.91
N ALA A 38 -17.42 13.06 -4.76
CA ALA A 38 -18.23 12.06 -5.45
C ALA A 38 -17.38 10.85 -5.91
N GLY A 39 -18.02 9.90 -6.57
CA GLY A 39 -17.38 8.77 -7.23
C GLY A 39 -17.07 7.59 -6.32
N PRO A 40 -16.38 6.55 -6.86
CA PRO A 40 -16.17 5.29 -6.15
C PRO A 40 -15.31 5.45 -4.90
N PHE A 41 -14.35 6.36 -4.89
CA PHE A 41 -13.49 6.62 -3.73
C PHE A 41 -14.25 7.27 -2.56
N LYS A 42 -15.20 8.17 -2.89
CA LYS A 42 -16.09 8.75 -1.87
C LYS A 42 -16.96 7.67 -1.26
N HIS A 43 -17.58 6.81 -2.09
CA HIS A 43 -18.38 5.69 -1.63
C HIS A 43 -17.57 4.75 -0.72
N ALA A 44 -16.37 4.36 -1.14
CA ALA A 44 -15.51 3.47 -0.37
C ALA A 44 -15.11 4.07 0.99
N CYS A 45 -14.78 5.35 1.02
CA CYS A 45 -14.44 6.06 2.26
C CYS A 45 -15.64 6.14 3.23
N ASP A 46 -16.83 6.49 2.73
CA ASP A 46 -18.04 6.61 3.55
C ASP A 46 -18.48 5.23 4.09
N LEU A 47 -18.38 4.19 3.26
CA LEU A 47 -18.65 2.81 3.67
C LEU A 47 -17.65 2.37 4.74
N ASN A 48 -16.38 2.72 4.57
CA ASN A 48 -15.33 2.35 5.53
C ASN A 48 -15.58 2.95 6.92
N VAL A 49 -16.07 4.17 7.01
CA VAL A 49 -16.51 4.75 8.30
C VAL A 49 -17.57 3.86 8.96
N LYS A 50 -18.58 3.40 8.19
CA LYS A 50 -19.61 2.50 8.73
C LYS A 50 -19.05 1.17 9.21
N VAL A 51 -18.06 0.62 8.48
CA VAL A 51 -17.37 -0.62 8.87
C VAL A 51 -16.56 -0.43 10.14
N LEU A 52 -15.78 0.65 10.24
CA LEU A 52 -14.98 0.96 11.44
C LEU A 52 -15.86 1.09 12.69
N LEU A 53 -17.04 1.67 12.57
CA LEU A 53 -17.95 1.86 13.70
C LEU A 53 -18.64 0.56 14.16
N GLN A 54 -18.52 -0.55 13.45
CA GLN A 54 -18.99 -1.87 13.87
C GLN A 54 -18.03 -2.58 14.84
N TYR A 55 -16.75 -2.17 14.87
CA TYR A 55 -15.77 -2.76 15.78
C TYR A 55 -15.98 -2.26 17.22
N ASP A 56 -15.81 -3.17 18.18
CA ASP A 56 -15.81 -2.85 19.61
C ASP A 56 -14.39 -2.44 20.04
N THR A 57 -14.25 -1.18 20.42
CA THR A 57 -12.97 -0.59 20.83
C THR A 57 -12.38 -1.25 22.07
N ASP A 58 -13.22 -1.66 23.04
CA ASP A 58 -12.75 -2.31 24.27
C ASP A 58 -12.21 -3.72 24.02
N ARG A 59 -12.75 -4.42 23.01
CA ARG A 59 -12.20 -5.70 22.56
C ARG A 59 -10.83 -5.54 21.94
N LEU A 60 -10.58 -4.47 21.16
CA LEU A 60 -9.28 -4.16 20.57
C LEU A 60 -8.26 -3.69 21.60
N LEU A 61 -8.71 -3.10 22.70
CA LEU A 61 -7.86 -2.66 23.82
C LEU A 61 -7.54 -3.80 24.81
N ALA A 62 -8.31 -4.87 24.82
CA ALA A 62 -8.19 -5.97 25.79
C ALA A 62 -6.77 -6.60 25.85
N PRO A 63 -6.05 -6.84 24.74
CA PRO A 63 -4.69 -7.34 24.77
C PRO A 63 -3.72 -6.44 25.54
N PHE A 64 -3.80 -5.14 25.33
CA PHE A 64 -2.93 -4.15 25.97
C PHE A 64 -3.21 -4.01 27.48
N LEU A 65 -4.49 -4.04 27.88
CA LEU A 65 -4.88 -4.03 29.29
C LEU A 65 -4.38 -5.29 29.98
N ARG A 66 -4.48 -6.45 29.35
CA ARG A 66 -3.97 -7.73 29.87
C ARG A 66 -2.46 -7.64 30.14
N GLU A 67 -1.66 -7.20 29.17
CA GLU A 67 -0.19 -7.13 29.31
C GLU A 67 0.25 -6.11 30.37
N ALA A 68 -0.54 -5.06 30.58
CA ALA A 68 -0.30 -4.08 31.64
C ALA A 68 -0.79 -4.51 33.05
N GLY A 69 -1.42 -5.69 33.17
CA GLY A 69 -2.02 -6.14 34.42
C GLY A 69 -3.25 -5.36 34.83
N LEU A 70 -3.90 -4.69 33.89
CA LEU A 70 -5.14 -3.94 34.13
C LEU A 70 -6.37 -4.80 33.81
N PRO A 71 -7.50 -4.57 34.50
CA PRO A 71 -8.75 -5.26 34.19
C PRO A 71 -9.18 -5.01 32.74
N LYS A 72 -9.45 -6.09 32.00
CA LYS A 72 -10.08 -6.00 30.68
C LYS A 72 -11.51 -5.49 30.83
N LYS A 73 -11.95 -4.71 29.84
CA LYS A 73 -13.34 -4.20 29.76
C LYS A 73 -14.21 -5.08 28.88
N ALA A 74 -13.60 -5.85 27.99
CA ALA A 74 -14.23 -6.83 27.13
C ALA A 74 -13.26 -7.98 26.83
N GLU A 75 -13.75 -9.10 26.30
CA GLU A 75 -12.90 -10.16 25.78
C GLU A 75 -12.29 -9.73 24.43
N THR A 76 -11.03 -10.13 24.19
CA THR A 76 -10.35 -9.84 22.92
C THR A 76 -11.09 -10.45 21.73
N TYR A 77 -10.83 -9.93 20.55
CA TYR A 77 -11.22 -10.62 19.32
C TYR A 77 -10.46 -11.94 19.18
N GLY A 78 -11.04 -12.86 18.41
CA GLY A 78 -10.40 -14.11 18.05
C GLY A 78 -9.44 -13.96 16.86
N ASN A 79 -9.22 -15.05 16.12
CA ASN A 79 -8.36 -15.08 14.95
C ASN A 79 -6.94 -14.58 15.29
N TRP A 80 -6.28 -13.85 14.45
CA TRP A 80 -4.90 -13.38 14.68
C TRP A 80 -4.72 -12.50 15.93
N GLU A 81 -5.78 -11.83 16.41
CA GLU A 81 -5.76 -11.07 17.66
C GLU A 81 -5.68 -11.96 18.93
N LYS A 82 -5.69 -13.29 18.77
CA LYS A 82 -5.57 -14.27 19.84
C LYS A 82 -4.45 -15.29 19.57
N ASP A 83 -3.91 -15.32 18.36
CA ASP A 83 -2.95 -16.33 17.89
C ASP A 83 -1.49 -15.84 17.91
N GLY A 84 -1.19 -14.75 18.62
CA GLY A 84 0.16 -14.20 18.78
C GLY A 84 0.41 -12.85 18.10
N LEU A 85 -0.57 -12.32 17.36
CA LEU A 85 -0.56 -10.94 16.85
C LEU A 85 -1.49 -10.01 17.65
N ASP A 86 -1.82 -10.40 18.87
CA ASP A 86 -2.67 -9.64 19.77
C ASP A 86 -2.26 -8.16 19.82
N GLY A 87 -3.18 -7.28 19.47
CA GLY A 87 -3.00 -5.82 19.50
C GLY A 87 -2.64 -5.17 18.17
N HIS A 88 -2.28 -5.92 17.11
CA HIS A 88 -1.92 -5.28 15.83
C HIS A 88 -3.11 -4.55 15.18
N ILE A 89 -4.32 -5.14 15.21
CA ILE A 89 -5.52 -4.46 14.70
C ILE A 89 -5.86 -3.24 15.55
N GLY A 90 -5.61 -3.25 16.85
CA GLY A 90 -5.78 -2.08 17.70
C GLY A 90 -4.94 -0.87 17.23
N GLY A 91 -3.69 -1.12 16.82
CA GLY A 91 -2.82 -0.09 16.23
C GLY A 91 -3.34 0.42 14.89
N HIS A 92 -3.70 -0.47 13.97
CA HIS A 92 -4.31 -0.12 12.67
C HIS A 92 -5.63 0.65 12.82
N TYR A 93 -6.48 0.21 13.76
CA TYR A 93 -7.76 0.86 14.03
C TYR A 93 -7.57 2.29 14.53
N LEU A 94 -6.58 2.53 15.38
CA LEU A 94 -6.25 3.89 15.84
C LEU A 94 -5.82 4.78 14.67
N THR A 95 -4.97 4.29 13.77
CA THR A 95 -4.62 4.98 12.52
C THR A 95 -5.86 5.26 11.68
N ALA A 96 -6.70 4.25 11.47
CA ALA A 96 -7.90 4.36 10.64
C ALA A 96 -8.89 5.39 11.16
N LEU A 97 -9.13 5.42 12.48
CA LEU A 97 -10.00 6.43 13.12
C LEU A 97 -9.47 7.85 12.90
N ALA A 98 -8.17 8.06 13.05
CA ALA A 98 -7.53 9.35 12.83
C ALA A 98 -7.65 9.82 11.39
N ILE A 99 -7.35 8.93 10.43
CA ILE A 99 -7.45 9.19 8.99
C ILE A 99 -8.88 9.52 8.58
N HIS A 100 -9.86 8.72 9.00
CA HIS A 100 -11.26 8.94 8.62
C HIS A 100 -11.86 10.18 9.29
N TYR A 101 -11.45 10.51 10.51
CA TYR A 101 -11.77 11.80 11.09
C TYR A 101 -11.22 12.95 10.24
N ALA A 102 -9.97 12.90 9.84
CA ALA A 102 -9.38 13.93 8.99
C ALA A 102 -10.07 14.01 7.63
N ALA A 103 -10.28 12.87 6.96
CA ALA A 103 -10.86 12.80 5.63
C ALA A 103 -12.34 13.20 5.57
N THR A 104 -13.14 12.91 6.60
CA THR A 104 -14.60 13.07 6.57
C THR A 104 -15.16 14.05 7.59
N GLY A 105 -14.40 14.36 8.65
CA GLY A 105 -14.88 15.14 9.79
C GLY A 105 -15.76 14.33 10.76
N ASN A 106 -15.80 12.99 10.65
CA ASN A 106 -16.65 12.15 11.49
C ASN A 106 -16.26 12.22 12.97
N LEU A 107 -17.14 12.75 13.82
CA LEU A 107 -16.86 12.98 15.23
C LEU A 107 -16.86 11.70 16.08
N GLU A 108 -17.55 10.64 15.65
CA GLU A 108 -17.48 9.35 16.37
C GLU A 108 -16.11 8.68 16.18
N CYS A 109 -15.52 8.80 14.99
CA CYS A 109 -14.12 8.38 14.78
C CYS A 109 -13.17 9.15 15.71
N LYS A 110 -13.34 10.46 15.82
CA LYS A 110 -12.54 11.31 16.75
C LYS A 110 -12.71 10.87 18.20
N LYS A 111 -13.94 10.68 18.65
CA LYS A 111 -14.26 10.26 20.02
C LYS A 111 -13.62 8.91 20.37
N ARG A 112 -13.74 7.92 19.49
CA ARG A 112 -13.13 6.58 19.70
C ARG A 112 -11.59 6.65 19.69
N MET A 113 -11.01 7.43 18.79
CA MET A 113 -9.58 7.68 18.75
C MET A 113 -9.08 8.30 20.08
N ASP A 114 -9.72 9.35 20.57
CA ASP A 114 -9.35 10.02 21.82
C ASP A 114 -9.50 9.08 23.02
N TYR A 115 -10.53 8.24 23.03
CA TYR A 115 -10.74 7.20 24.03
C TYR A 115 -9.58 6.19 24.02
N MET A 116 -9.20 5.65 22.85
CA MET A 116 -8.08 4.71 22.74
C MET A 116 -6.76 5.34 23.21
N VAL A 117 -6.47 6.57 22.81
CA VAL A 117 -5.27 7.29 23.27
C VAL A 117 -5.27 7.42 24.80
N SER A 118 -6.43 7.66 25.42
CA SER A 118 -6.54 7.74 26.89
C SER A 118 -6.29 6.39 27.55
N GLU A 119 -6.77 5.30 26.98
CA GLU A 119 -6.50 3.95 27.47
C GLU A 119 -5.03 3.55 27.27
N PHE A 120 -4.42 3.87 26.14
CA PHE A 120 -2.98 3.65 25.94
C PHE A 120 -2.12 4.44 26.94
N ALA A 121 -2.53 5.65 27.33
CA ALA A 121 -1.85 6.37 28.40
C ALA A 121 -1.94 5.64 29.76
N ARG A 122 -3.09 5.04 30.06
CA ARG A 122 -3.27 4.21 31.29
C ARG A 122 -2.39 2.97 31.24
N VAL A 123 -2.36 2.27 30.09
CA VAL A 123 -1.49 1.11 29.86
C VAL A 123 -0.01 1.49 30.07
N GLN A 124 0.44 2.56 29.43
CA GLN A 124 1.82 3.04 29.55
C GLN A 124 2.19 3.43 30.99
N GLN A 125 1.24 4.04 31.70
CA GLN A 125 1.43 4.39 33.12
C GLN A 125 1.53 3.13 34.00
N ALA A 126 0.68 2.14 33.79
CA ALA A 126 0.68 0.89 34.54
C ALA A 126 1.94 0.07 34.28
N ASN A 127 2.46 0.03 33.05
CA ASN A 127 3.73 -0.61 32.71
C ASN A 127 4.91 0.05 33.39
N GLY A 128 4.89 1.39 33.54
CA GLY A 128 5.92 2.17 34.23
C GLY A 128 7.20 2.40 33.44
N ASP A 129 7.49 1.58 32.41
CA ASP A 129 8.72 1.66 31.60
C ASP A 129 8.56 2.38 30.26
N GLY A 130 7.36 2.77 29.90
CA GLY A 130 7.04 3.45 28.65
C GLY A 130 6.45 2.54 27.55
N SER A 131 6.41 1.23 27.76
CA SER A 131 5.90 0.26 26.79
C SER A 131 4.38 0.28 26.63
N ILE A 132 3.95 -0.09 25.40
CA ILE A 132 2.55 -0.32 25.03
C ILE A 132 2.53 -1.51 24.06
N CYS A 133 2.37 -2.72 24.59
CA CYS A 133 2.40 -3.94 23.80
C CYS A 133 1.13 -4.75 24.05
N GLY A 134 0.59 -5.40 23.01
CA GLY A 134 -0.58 -6.27 23.12
C GLY A 134 -0.26 -7.77 23.07
N PHE A 135 0.86 -8.18 22.49
CA PHE A 135 1.23 -9.60 22.36
C PHE A 135 1.65 -10.20 23.70
N PRO A 136 1.36 -11.50 23.93
CA PRO A 136 1.59 -12.15 25.21
C PRO A 136 3.07 -12.17 25.62
N ASN A 137 3.33 -11.97 26.92
CA ASN A 137 4.68 -11.99 27.52
C ASN A 137 5.64 -10.92 26.96
N SER A 138 5.13 -9.76 26.56
CA SER A 138 5.88 -8.66 25.97
C SER A 138 7.01 -8.14 26.87
N LYS A 139 6.84 -8.16 28.20
CA LYS A 139 7.90 -7.78 29.17
C LYS A 139 9.10 -8.73 29.09
N LYS A 140 8.86 -10.04 29.04
CA LYS A 140 9.92 -11.06 28.89
C LYS A 140 10.66 -10.89 27.56
N PHE A 141 9.94 -10.61 26.46
CA PHE A 141 10.54 -10.31 25.18
C PHE A 141 11.56 -9.18 25.29
N ALA A 142 11.17 -8.03 25.87
CA ALA A 142 12.03 -6.88 26.02
C ALA A 142 13.24 -7.14 26.93
N GLU A 143 13.04 -7.86 28.05
CA GLU A 143 14.11 -8.25 28.98
C GLU A 143 15.17 -9.10 28.28
N GLU A 144 14.77 -10.09 27.49
CA GLU A 144 15.71 -10.96 26.76
C GLU A 144 16.48 -10.20 25.68
N ILE A 145 15.85 -9.28 24.95
CA ILE A 145 16.54 -8.42 23.98
C ILE A 145 17.58 -7.54 24.69
N ARG A 146 17.23 -6.90 25.81
CA ARG A 146 18.19 -6.09 26.61
C ARG A 146 19.42 -6.89 27.06
N LYS A 147 19.28 -8.19 27.31
CA LYS A 147 20.38 -9.12 27.64
C LYS A 147 21.21 -9.54 26.42
N GLY A 148 20.83 -9.13 25.20
CA GLY A 148 21.47 -9.56 23.96
C GLY A 148 20.96 -10.89 23.41
N ASN A 149 19.95 -11.51 24.03
CA ASN A 149 19.32 -12.75 23.55
C ASN A 149 18.32 -12.44 22.42
N VAL A 150 18.82 -12.01 21.27
CA VAL A 150 17.99 -11.65 20.12
C VAL A 150 17.28 -12.82 19.48
N GLY A 151 17.72 -14.06 19.74
CA GLY A 151 17.03 -15.26 19.29
C GLY A 151 15.61 -15.42 19.83
N ILE A 152 15.26 -14.68 20.88
CA ILE A 152 13.91 -14.66 21.46
C ILE A 152 12.83 -14.25 20.45
N VAL A 153 13.15 -13.46 19.42
CA VAL A 153 12.18 -13.02 18.40
C VAL A 153 11.47 -14.19 17.71
N TRP A 154 12.15 -15.35 17.61
CA TRP A 154 11.61 -16.56 16.98
C TRP A 154 10.63 -17.34 17.87
N ASN A 155 10.51 -16.98 19.15
CA ASN A 155 9.48 -17.53 20.04
C ASN A 155 8.15 -16.77 19.96
N TYR A 156 8.14 -15.69 19.21
CA TYR A 156 6.97 -14.88 18.93
C TYR A 156 6.71 -14.90 17.42
N TRP A 157 5.50 -14.60 17.02
CA TRP A 157 5.22 -14.56 15.60
C TRP A 157 6.05 -13.43 14.95
N VAL A 158 5.66 -12.16 15.13
CA VAL A 158 6.39 -10.98 14.61
C VAL A 158 6.22 -9.79 15.57
N ALA A 159 6.94 -9.84 16.71
CA ALA A 159 6.73 -8.90 17.82
C ALA A 159 6.98 -7.42 17.43
N TRP A 160 8.06 -7.13 16.71
CA TRP A 160 8.36 -5.76 16.29
C TRP A 160 7.35 -5.23 15.26
N TYR A 161 6.89 -6.08 14.35
CA TYR A 161 5.79 -5.74 13.43
C TYR A 161 4.51 -5.38 14.20
N ASN A 162 4.13 -6.18 15.20
CA ASN A 162 2.98 -5.91 16.04
C ASN A 162 3.09 -4.53 16.72
N MET A 163 4.21 -4.26 17.38
CA MET A 163 4.46 -2.97 18.03
C MET A 163 4.46 -1.80 17.05
N HIS A 164 4.99 -1.99 15.84
CA HIS A 164 4.98 -0.96 14.79
C HIS A 164 3.58 -0.40 14.55
N LYS A 165 2.54 -1.24 14.59
CA LYS A 165 1.15 -0.77 14.39
C LYS A 165 0.69 0.18 15.49
N THR A 166 1.10 -0.07 16.71
CA THR A 166 0.83 0.82 17.85
C THR A 166 1.62 2.14 17.75
N TYR A 167 2.90 2.08 17.37
CA TYR A 167 3.69 3.28 17.07
C TYR A 167 3.05 4.13 15.99
N ALA A 168 2.70 3.52 14.85
CA ALA A 168 2.05 4.21 13.74
C ALA A 168 0.69 4.79 14.14
N GLY A 169 -0.12 4.04 14.87
CA GLY A 169 -1.41 4.51 15.37
C GLY A 169 -1.33 5.75 16.26
N LEU A 170 -0.37 5.78 17.17
CA LEU A 170 -0.14 6.94 18.06
C LEU A 170 0.39 8.15 17.26
N ARG A 171 1.34 7.95 16.32
CA ARG A 171 1.79 9.00 15.41
C ARG A 171 0.63 9.60 14.63
N ASP A 172 -0.23 8.76 14.07
CA ASP A 172 -1.34 9.18 13.21
C ASP A 172 -2.48 9.82 14.02
N ALA A 173 -2.73 9.36 15.24
CA ALA A 173 -3.66 10.03 16.16
C ALA A 173 -3.22 11.47 16.46
N TRP A 174 -1.93 11.73 16.52
CA TRP A 174 -1.40 13.09 16.61
C TRP A 174 -1.50 13.81 15.25
N LEU A 175 -0.95 13.23 14.19
CA LEU A 175 -0.81 13.89 12.90
C LEU A 175 -2.16 14.23 12.26
N TYR A 176 -3.03 13.26 12.12
CA TYR A 176 -4.35 13.40 11.51
C TYR A 176 -5.44 13.74 12.51
N GLY A 177 -5.37 13.15 13.68
CA GLY A 177 -6.38 13.29 14.75
C GLY A 177 -6.21 14.51 15.62
N LYS A 178 -5.10 15.25 15.51
CA LYS A 178 -4.78 16.45 16.29
C LYS A 178 -4.74 16.18 17.81
N ASN A 179 -4.35 14.98 18.22
CA ASN A 179 -4.27 14.58 19.62
C ASN A 179 -2.85 14.73 20.16
N GLU A 180 -2.56 15.83 20.87
CA GLU A 180 -1.23 16.12 21.43
C GLU A 180 -0.79 15.12 22.51
N LYS A 181 -1.73 14.46 23.18
CA LYS A 181 -1.42 13.39 24.15
C LYS A 181 -0.84 12.17 23.45
N ALA A 182 -1.33 11.85 22.24
CA ALA A 182 -0.81 10.74 21.44
C ALA A 182 0.67 10.93 21.09
N LYS A 183 1.12 12.15 20.74
CA LYS A 183 2.53 12.47 20.51
C LYS A 183 3.40 12.19 21.74
N LYS A 184 2.94 12.59 22.92
CA LYS A 184 3.70 12.36 24.16
C LYS A 184 3.84 10.88 24.48
N ILE A 185 2.77 10.12 24.29
CA ILE A 185 2.75 8.65 24.47
C ILE A 185 3.67 7.96 23.45
N PHE A 186 3.58 8.38 22.18
CA PHE A 186 4.41 7.91 21.09
C PHE A 186 5.89 8.08 21.40
N LEU A 187 6.33 9.29 21.76
CA LEU A 187 7.73 9.57 22.04
C LEU A 187 8.26 8.78 23.25
N LYS A 188 7.44 8.63 24.30
CA LYS A 188 7.81 7.81 25.45
C LYS A 188 7.93 6.32 25.07
N PHE A 189 7.09 5.84 24.16
CA PHE A 189 7.19 4.48 23.63
C PHE A 189 8.44 4.34 22.74
N CYS A 190 8.79 5.37 21.94
CA CYS A 190 10.05 5.40 21.19
C CYS A 190 11.27 5.31 22.12
N ASP A 191 11.27 6.03 23.24
CA ASP A 191 12.36 5.95 24.23
C ASP A 191 12.51 4.55 24.81
N TRP A 192 11.41 3.88 25.10
CA TRP A 192 11.44 2.48 25.54
C TRP A 192 12.07 1.56 24.48
N GLY A 193 11.72 1.68 23.21
CA GLY A 193 12.29 0.85 22.16
C GLY A 193 13.78 1.14 21.92
N VAL A 194 14.21 2.41 22.05
CA VAL A 194 15.65 2.77 22.05
C VAL A 194 16.39 2.06 23.18
N ASP A 195 15.81 2.07 24.39
CA ASP A 195 16.38 1.39 25.56
C ASP A 195 16.49 -0.13 25.36
N VAL A 196 15.44 -0.75 24.82
CA VAL A 196 15.41 -2.21 24.58
C VAL A 196 16.56 -2.69 23.70
N ILE A 197 16.96 -1.90 22.69
CA ILE A 197 18.02 -2.28 21.73
C ILE A 197 19.38 -1.62 22.06
N SER A 198 19.49 -0.87 23.13
CA SER A 198 20.66 -0.03 23.43
C SER A 198 21.96 -0.83 23.60
N ASN A 199 21.88 -2.04 24.15
CA ASN A 199 23.02 -2.92 24.40
C ASN A 199 23.37 -3.83 23.21
N LEU A 200 22.60 -3.80 22.12
CA LEU A 200 22.85 -4.68 20.98
C LEU A 200 23.97 -4.13 20.11
N ASP A 201 24.91 -4.97 19.72
CA ASP A 201 25.83 -4.68 18.64
C ASP A 201 25.17 -4.81 17.25
N ASP A 202 25.88 -4.39 16.19
CA ASP A 202 25.35 -4.43 14.82
C ASP A 202 24.99 -5.85 14.37
N ARG A 203 25.76 -6.86 14.79
CA ARG A 203 25.50 -8.25 14.44
C ARG A 203 24.23 -8.79 15.12
N GLN A 204 24.02 -8.41 16.38
CA GLN A 204 22.82 -8.78 17.12
C GLN A 204 21.59 -8.07 16.50
N MET A 205 21.74 -6.79 16.14
CA MET A 205 20.67 -6.07 15.43
C MET A 205 20.27 -6.80 14.14
N GLU A 206 21.22 -7.11 13.26
CA GLU A 206 20.92 -7.80 11.98
C GLU A 206 20.22 -9.14 12.19
N ARG A 207 20.67 -9.95 13.15
CA ARG A 207 20.01 -11.22 13.50
C ARG A 207 18.59 -11.04 14.04
N MET A 208 18.34 -9.98 14.80
CA MET A 208 16.99 -9.64 15.27
C MET A 208 16.08 -9.25 14.11
N LEU A 209 16.61 -8.50 13.14
CA LEU A 209 15.88 -7.97 11.99
C LEU A 209 15.61 -9.01 10.88
N ASP A 210 16.14 -10.22 11.00
CA ASP A 210 15.72 -11.36 10.16
C ASP A 210 14.24 -11.73 10.41
N ASN A 211 13.71 -11.45 11.61
CA ASN A 211 12.28 -11.53 11.89
C ASN A 211 11.59 -10.22 11.44
N GLU A 212 10.36 -10.31 10.98
CA GLU A 212 9.61 -9.15 10.46
C GLU A 212 9.41 -8.06 11.52
N PHE A 213 9.73 -6.82 11.15
CA PHE A 213 9.66 -5.68 12.06
C PHE A 213 8.82 -4.50 11.56
N GLY A 214 8.08 -4.68 10.45
CA GLY A 214 7.24 -3.63 9.87
C GLY A 214 8.05 -2.38 9.50
N GLY A 215 7.48 -1.22 9.73
CA GLY A 215 8.09 0.09 9.45
C GLY A 215 8.77 0.72 10.68
N MET A 216 9.50 -0.04 11.51
CA MET A 216 10.17 0.53 12.69
C MET A 216 11.17 1.63 12.32
N ASN A 217 11.90 1.51 11.21
CA ASN A 217 12.77 2.57 10.71
C ASN A 217 12.00 3.85 10.29
N GLU A 218 10.80 3.71 9.71
CA GLU A 218 9.92 4.83 9.37
C GLU A 218 9.50 5.62 10.63
N VAL A 219 8.95 4.95 11.64
CA VAL A 219 8.42 5.63 12.84
C VAL A 219 9.52 6.29 13.68
N TYR A 220 10.73 5.73 13.69
CA TYR A 220 11.87 6.39 14.34
C TYR A 220 12.38 7.60 13.56
N ALA A 221 12.36 7.57 12.23
CA ALA A 221 12.64 8.75 11.42
C ALA A 221 11.60 9.86 11.70
N ASP A 222 10.33 9.50 11.83
CA ASP A 222 9.28 10.45 12.22
C ASP A 222 9.50 11.03 13.62
N ALA A 223 9.91 10.21 14.60
CA ALA A 223 10.25 10.68 15.95
C ALA A 223 11.43 11.67 15.93
N TRP A 224 12.43 11.43 15.08
CA TRP A 224 13.52 12.39 14.90
C TRP A 224 13.02 13.70 14.30
N GLN A 225 12.18 13.67 13.29
CA GLN A 225 11.61 14.90 12.71
C GLN A 225 10.78 15.69 13.73
N MET A 226 10.03 15.01 14.61
CA MET A 226 9.23 15.65 15.66
C MET A 226 10.06 16.35 16.74
N THR A 227 11.30 15.88 16.98
CA THR A 227 12.05 16.26 18.18
C THR A 227 13.43 16.86 17.88
N GLY A 228 14.01 16.59 16.72
CA GLY A 228 15.41 16.91 16.42
C GLY A 228 16.42 16.07 17.22
N ASN A 229 15.98 15.05 17.99
CA ASN A 229 16.90 14.26 18.81
C ASN A 229 17.57 13.16 17.97
N PRO A 230 18.92 13.23 17.78
CA PRO A 230 19.64 12.34 16.89
C PRO A 230 19.54 10.86 17.25
N LYS A 231 19.26 10.51 18.50
CA LYS A 231 19.09 9.11 18.92
C LYS A 231 18.00 8.39 18.11
N TYR A 232 16.97 9.10 17.67
CA TYR A 232 15.89 8.50 16.88
C TYR A 232 16.31 8.26 15.42
N LEU A 233 17.10 9.17 14.82
CA LEU A 233 17.67 8.94 13.50
C LEU A 233 18.65 7.77 13.50
N ASP A 234 19.52 7.69 14.52
CA ASP A 234 20.43 6.55 14.70
C ASP A 234 19.67 5.24 14.85
N THR A 235 18.57 5.25 15.60
CA THR A 235 17.70 4.09 15.77
C THR A 235 17.01 3.71 14.46
N ALA A 236 16.51 4.68 13.67
CA ALA A 236 15.94 4.43 12.34
C ALA A 236 16.97 3.75 11.42
N LYS A 237 18.22 4.21 11.43
CA LYS A 237 19.31 3.59 10.66
C LYS A 237 19.63 2.18 11.15
N ARG A 238 19.61 1.94 12.44
CA ARG A 238 19.81 0.59 13.02
C ARG A 238 18.70 -0.39 12.62
N PHE A 239 17.45 0.07 12.46
CA PHE A 239 16.32 -0.74 11.95
C PHE A 239 16.30 -0.86 10.42
N SER A 240 17.33 -0.45 9.69
CA SER A 240 17.31 -0.47 8.22
C SER A 240 17.71 -1.80 7.60
N HIS A 241 18.10 -2.81 8.38
CA HIS A 241 18.41 -4.18 7.95
C HIS A 241 19.38 -4.25 6.76
N LYS A 242 20.67 -4.26 7.04
CA LYS A 242 21.77 -4.15 6.05
C LYS A 242 21.72 -5.21 4.96
N GLN A 243 21.23 -6.43 5.25
CA GLN A 243 21.11 -7.51 4.27
C GLN A 243 20.31 -7.07 3.02
N ILE A 244 19.26 -6.28 3.21
CA ILE A 244 18.45 -5.74 2.10
C ILE A 244 19.01 -4.37 1.68
N PHE A 245 19.25 -3.49 2.64
CA PHE A 245 19.69 -2.12 2.41
C PHE A 245 20.96 -2.05 1.56
N ASP A 246 22.03 -2.78 1.94
CA ASP A 246 23.32 -2.73 1.25
C ASP A 246 23.25 -3.21 -0.20
N SER A 247 22.39 -4.18 -0.48
CA SER A 247 22.16 -4.66 -1.84
C SER A 247 21.42 -3.62 -2.66
N MET A 248 20.32 -3.07 -2.12
CA MET A 248 19.51 -2.05 -2.80
C MET A 248 20.31 -0.77 -3.04
N ALA A 249 21.14 -0.32 -2.08
CA ALA A 249 22.01 0.86 -2.22
C ALA A 249 23.06 0.68 -3.34
N ARG A 250 23.46 -0.54 -3.65
CA ARG A 250 24.34 -0.87 -4.76
C ARG A 250 23.61 -1.25 -6.06
N ARG A 251 22.27 -1.08 -6.09
CA ARG A 251 21.40 -1.49 -7.21
C ARG A 251 21.52 -2.97 -7.57
N ILE A 252 21.62 -3.81 -6.54
CA ILE A 252 21.65 -5.29 -6.66
C ILE A 252 20.31 -5.81 -6.17
N ASP A 253 19.56 -6.45 -7.04
CA ASP A 253 18.28 -7.08 -6.71
C ASP A 253 18.51 -8.40 -5.98
N ASN A 254 18.12 -8.47 -4.73
CA ASN A 254 18.16 -9.67 -3.90
C ASN A 254 16.79 -10.03 -3.29
N LEU A 255 15.70 -9.62 -3.97
CA LEU A 255 14.33 -9.80 -3.47
C LEU A 255 13.72 -11.15 -3.82
N ASP A 256 14.30 -11.93 -4.72
CA ASP A 256 13.76 -13.22 -5.18
C ASP A 256 13.37 -14.12 -4.02
N ASN A 257 12.12 -14.60 -4.06
CA ASN A 257 11.53 -15.50 -3.07
C ASN A 257 11.52 -14.97 -1.61
N LYS A 258 11.76 -13.68 -1.38
CA LYS A 258 11.60 -13.06 -0.07
C LYS A 258 10.14 -12.69 0.17
N HIS A 259 9.71 -12.78 1.42
CA HIS A 259 8.37 -12.35 1.83
C HIS A 259 8.20 -10.84 1.53
N ALA A 260 7.31 -10.51 0.60
CA ALA A 260 7.22 -9.18 -0.01
C ALA A 260 6.86 -8.10 1.00
N ASN A 261 5.79 -8.33 1.78
CA ASN A 261 5.32 -7.33 2.75
C ASN A 261 6.30 -7.13 3.93
N THR A 262 7.22 -8.06 4.18
CA THR A 262 8.34 -7.85 5.11
C THR A 262 9.36 -6.84 4.56
N GLN A 263 9.55 -6.78 3.23
CA GLN A 263 10.60 -5.95 2.64
C GLN A 263 10.11 -4.53 2.29
N VAL A 264 8.89 -4.36 1.79
CA VAL A 264 8.40 -3.03 1.36
C VAL A 264 8.43 -1.98 2.47
N PRO A 265 8.01 -2.26 3.73
CA PRO A 265 8.10 -1.29 4.82
C PRO A 265 9.54 -0.83 5.12
N LYS A 266 10.54 -1.69 4.89
CA LYS A 266 11.96 -1.31 5.04
C LYS A 266 12.32 -0.20 4.06
N ALA A 267 11.90 -0.35 2.79
CA ALA A 267 12.13 0.66 1.75
C ALA A 267 11.39 1.98 2.03
N VAL A 268 10.19 1.93 2.62
CA VAL A 268 9.51 3.13 3.13
C VAL A 268 10.39 3.84 4.15
N GLY A 269 10.99 3.11 5.09
CA GLY A 269 11.92 3.67 6.06
C GLY A 269 13.21 4.20 5.43
N TYR A 270 13.78 3.54 4.40
CA TYR A 270 14.93 4.08 3.66
C TYR A 270 14.60 5.44 3.05
N GLN A 271 13.45 5.57 2.40
CA GLN A 271 12.98 6.83 1.84
C GLN A 271 12.82 7.90 2.93
N ARG A 272 12.22 7.56 4.10
CA ARG A 272 12.05 8.51 5.19
C ARG A 272 13.38 8.99 5.78
N VAL A 273 14.33 8.09 5.95
CA VAL A 273 15.69 8.46 6.41
C VAL A 273 16.36 9.39 5.40
N ALA A 274 16.29 9.07 4.09
CA ALA A 274 16.82 9.93 3.03
C ALA A 274 16.16 11.32 3.02
N GLU A 275 14.82 11.39 3.11
CA GLU A 275 14.05 12.64 3.08
C GLU A 275 14.46 13.60 4.22
N LEU A 276 14.77 13.06 5.39
CA LEU A 276 15.06 13.83 6.58
C LEU A 276 16.58 14.07 6.78
N ASN A 277 17.42 13.25 6.18
CA ASN A 277 18.87 13.34 6.32
C ASN A 277 19.41 14.53 5.53
N SER A 278 20.55 15.06 5.96
CA SER A 278 21.25 16.09 5.19
C SER A 278 21.69 15.53 3.84
N LYS A 279 21.48 16.27 2.75
CA LYS A 279 21.99 15.90 1.42
C LYS A 279 23.52 15.78 1.37
N THR A 280 24.22 16.35 2.35
CA THR A 280 25.67 16.25 2.50
C THR A 280 26.10 15.12 3.45
N ALA A 281 25.17 14.40 4.05
CA ALA A 281 25.48 13.23 4.88
C ALA A 281 26.09 12.12 4.04
N PRO A 282 27.11 11.40 4.53
CA PRO A 282 27.79 10.36 3.74
C PRO A 282 26.90 9.27 3.21
N ASP A 283 25.84 8.93 3.94
CA ASP A 283 24.90 7.85 3.63
C ASP A 283 23.60 8.32 2.94
N TYR A 284 23.45 9.62 2.63
CA TYR A 284 22.26 10.15 1.97
C TYR A 284 21.96 9.43 0.65
N ASN A 285 22.98 9.33 -0.21
CA ASN A 285 22.81 8.69 -1.52
C ASN A 285 22.49 7.21 -1.41
N ASP A 286 23.03 6.50 -0.42
CA ASP A 286 22.76 5.08 -0.20
C ASP A 286 21.29 4.86 0.18
N PHE A 287 20.74 5.64 1.10
CA PHE A 287 19.33 5.57 1.49
C PHE A 287 18.41 5.95 0.34
N MET A 288 18.73 6.99 -0.43
CA MET A 288 17.95 7.41 -1.58
C MET A 288 17.96 6.33 -2.67
N THR A 289 19.15 5.85 -3.04
CA THR A 289 19.30 4.80 -4.06
C THR A 289 18.59 3.50 -3.65
N ALA A 290 18.71 3.10 -2.38
CA ALA A 290 18.06 1.90 -1.88
C ALA A 290 16.53 1.99 -2.02
N ALA A 291 15.93 3.13 -1.69
CA ALA A 291 14.49 3.34 -1.80
C ALA A 291 14.02 3.37 -3.28
N GLU A 292 14.72 4.14 -4.14
CA GLU A 292 14.37 4.25 -5.57
C GLU A 292 14.54 2.91 -6.30
N PHE A 293 15.65 2.23 -6.09
CA PHE A 293 15.92 0.95 -6.77
C PHE A 293 14.98 -0.15 -6.30
N PHE A 294 14.61 -0.17 -5.01
CA PHE A 294 13.60 -1.09 -4.51
C PHE A 294 12.27 -0.88 -5.25
N TRP A 295 11.81 0.37 -5.35
CA TRP A 295 10.58 0.70 -6.07
C TRP A 295 10.67 0.28 -7.54
N GLU A 296 11.76 0.64 -8.21
CA GLU A 296 12.00 0.35 -9.62
C GLU A 296 11.93 -1.16 -9.92
N THR A 297 12.64 -1.98 -9.16
CA THR A 297 12.70 -3.43 -9.40
C THR A 297 11.37 -4.13 -9.08
N VAL A 298 10.61 -3.66 -8.09
CA VAL A 298 9.29 -4.22 -7.78
C VAL A 298 8.28 -3.85 -8.86
N VAL A 299 8.21 -2.57 -9.25
CA VAL A 299 7.22 -2.09 -10.22
C VAL A 299 7.49 -2.66 -11.62
N SER A 300 8.75 -2.67 -12.05
CA SER A 300 9.12 -3.06 -13.42
C SER A 300 9.17 -4.57 -13.65
N HIS A 301 9.50 -5.36 -12.61
CA HIS A 301 9.83 -6.78 -12.82
C HIS A 301 8.91 -7.75 -12.08
N ARG A 302 8.04 -7.28 -11.17
CA ARG A 302 7.25 -8.14 -10.29
C ARG A 302 5.79 -7.75 -10.14
N SER A 303 5.39 -6.59 -10.67
CA SER A 303 4.02 -6.10 -10.51
C SER A 303 3.11 -6.52 -11.67
N LEU A 304 1.87 -6.84 -11.32
CA LEU A 304 0.80 -7.08 -12.28
C LEU A 304 0.21 -5.76 -12.77
N SER A 305 -0.57 -5.82 -13.85
CA SER A 305 -1.26 -4.64 -14.41
C SER A 305 -2.22 -3.96 -13.44
N LEU A 306 -2.70 -4.68 -12.42
CA LEU A 306 -3.48 -4.06 -11.33
C LEU A 306 -2.62 -3.19 -10.38
N GLY A 307 -1.30 -3.27 -10.43
CA GLY A 307 -0.39 -2.54 -9.56
C GLY A 307 0.04 -3.30 -8.30
N GLY A 308 -0.53 -4.49 -8.06
CA GLY A 308 -0.12 -5.36 -6.97
C GLY A 308 1.04 -6.29 -7.35
N ASN A 309 1.72 -6.83 -6.37
CA ASN A 309 2.80 -7.80 -6.52
C ASN A 309 2.74 -8.85 -5.40
N SER A 310 3.56 -9.84 -5.44
CA SER A 310 3.62 -11.04 -4.58
C SER A 310 2.69 -12.18 -5.00
N ARG A 311 3.17 -13.38 -4.78
CA ARG A 311 2.42 -14.63 -4.88
C ARG A 311 2.75 -15.49 -3.67
N GLY A 312 1.74 -16.03 -2.98
CA GLY A 312 1.96 -16.71 -1.69
C GLY A 312 2.76 -15.83 -0.72
N GLU A 313 2.44 -14.53 -0.66
CA GLU A 313 3.11 -13.48 0.14
C GLU A 313 4.58 -13.18 -0.27
N HIS A 314 5.16 -13.90 -1.24
CA HIS A 314 6.57 -13.75 -1.62
C HIS A 314 6.72 -13.08 -2.99
N PHE A 315 7.80 -12.34 -3.17
CA PHE A 315 8.18 -11.87 -4.50
C PHE A 315 8.47 -13.07 -5.43
N PRO A 316 7.97 -13.09 -6.67
CA PRO A 316 8.50 -14.00 -7.67
C PRO A 316 9.97 -13.67 -7.94
N GLU A 317 10.72 -14.63 -8.45
CA GLU A 317 12.02 -14.30 -9.06
C GLU A 317 11.81 -13.28 -10.18
N ALA A 318 12.73 -12.32 -10.27
CA ALA A 318 12.67 -11.33 -11.34
C ALA A 318 12.60 -12.03 -12.70
N GLY A 319 11.56 -11.71 -13.47
CA GLY A 319 11.34 -12.35 -14.76
C GLY A 319 10.72 -13.74 -14.74
N LYS A 320 10.24 -14.25 -13.61
CA LYS A 320 9.51 -15.52 -13.53
C LYS A 320 8.08 -15.30 -12.99
N CYS A 321 7.34 -14.43 -13.65
CA CYS A 321 5.99 -14.08 -13.22
C CYS A 321 4.89 -15.07 -13.68
N SER A 322 5.24 -16.16 -14.40
CA SER A 322 4.27 -17.19 -14.84
C SER A 322 3.47 -17.82 -13.70
N ASP A 323 4.06 -17.93 -12.52
CA ASP A 323 3.41 -18.50 -11.34
C ASP A 323 2.13 -17.76 -10.93
N TYR A 324 2.00 -16.46 -11.24
CA TYR A 324 0.77 -15.73 -10.99
C TYR A 324 -0.48 -16.33 -11.68
N MET A 325 -0.27 -17.00 -12.80
CA MET A 325 -1.36 -17.65 -13.53
C MET A 325 -1.83 -18.96 -12.90
N HIS A 326 -1.14 -19.43 -11.86
CA HIS A 326 -1.42 -20.70 -11.20
C HIS A 326 -1.62 -20.59 -9.70
N GLU A 327 -1.28 -19.44 -9.10
CA GLU A 327 -1.29 -19.25 -7.65
C GLU A 327 -2.60 -18.60 -7.18
N ARG A 328 -3.31 -19.28 -6.27
CA ARG A 328 -4.54 -18.76 -5.66
C ARG A 328 -4.29 -17.67 -4.62
N GLN A 329 -3.09 -17.60 -4.08
CA GLN A 329 -2.63 -16.57 -3.17
C GLN A 329 -1.89 -15.49 -3.98
N GLY A 330 -2.66 -14.65 -4.66
CA GLY A 330 -2.15 -13.58 -5.53
C GLY A 330 -1.62 -12.38 -4.76
N PRO A 331 -1.53 -11.21 -5.38
CA PRO A 331 -1.05 -10.01 -4.70
C PRO A 331 -1.78 -9.71 -3.40
N GLU A 332 -0.99 -9.45 -2.37
CA GLU A 332 -1.43 -9.09 -1.03
C GLU A 332 -1.75 -7.60 -0.94
N SER A 333 -2.90 -7.23 -0.37
CA SER A 333 -3.32 -5.82 -0.27
C SER A 333 -2.45 -4.97 0.65
N CYS A 334 -1.90 -5.54 1.75
CA CYS A 334 -0.94 -4.86 2.61
C CYS A 334 0.30 -4.40 1.85
N ASN A 335 0.80 -5.28 0.99
CA ASN A 335 1.99 -5.01 0.21
C ASN A 335 1.79 -3.81 -0.73
N THR A 336 0.64 -3.74 -1.39
CA THR A 336 0.29 -2.59 -2.25
C THR A 336 0.07 -1.31 -1.43
N ASN A 337 -0.56 -1.38 -0.25
CA ASN A 337 -0.64 -0.23 0.65
C ASN A 337 0.76 0.34 0.96
N ASN A 338 1.72 -0.51 1.27
CA ASN A 338 3.09 -0.08 1.57
C ASN A 338 3.83 0.44 0.32
N MET A 339 3.58 -0.14 -0.86
CA MET A 339 4.12 0.39 -2.12
C MET A 339 3.58 1.80 -2.44
N LEU A 340 2.31 2.09 -2.13
CA LEU A 340 1.76 3.44 -2.26
C LEU A 340 2.43 4.43 -1.29
N LYS A 341 2.70 4.02 -0.05
CA LYS A 341 3.46 4.85 0.91
C LYS A 341 4.86 5.17 0.41
N LEU A 342 5.57 4.17 -0.13
CA LEU A 342 6.90 4.37 -0.72
C LEU A 342 6.83 5.34 -1.92
N THR A 343 5.84 5.14 -2.78
CA THR A 343 5.63 5.98 -3.98
C THR A 343 5.38 7.45 -3.62
N GLU A 344 4.53 7.72 -2.63
CA GLU A 344 4.30 9.07 -2.12
C GLU A 344 5.58 9.71 -1.57
N GLY A 345 6.35 8.94 -0.82
CA GLY A 345 7.62 9.40 -0.26
C GLY A 345 8.64 9.75 -1.33
N LEU A 346 8.79 8.91 -2.35
CA LEU A 346 9.68 9.17 -3.49
C LEU A 346 9.21 10.38 -4.29
N PHE A 347 7.91 10.53 -4.51
CA PHE A 347 7.34 11.69 -5.19
C PHE A 347 7.62 13.00 -4.45
N ARG A 348 7.51 13.02 -3.12
CA ARG A 348 7.83 14.22 -2.32
C ARG A 348 9.27 14.67 -2.50
N MET A 349 10.20 13.73 -2.68
CA MET A 349 11.62 14.05 -2.86
C MET A 349 11.95 14.41 -4.31
N HIS A 350 11.40 13.65 -5.27
CA HIS A 350 11.62 13.83 -6.71
C HIS A 350 10.29 13.62 -7.46
N PRO A 351 9.50 14.69 -7.69
CA PRO A 351 8.23 14.59 -8.40
C PRO A 351 8.43 14.07 -9.83
N LYS A 352 8.02 12.83 -10.09
CA LYS A 352 8.05 12.19 -11.40
C LYS A 352 6.68 11.62 -11.73
N VAL A 353 6.26 11.74 -13.00
CA VAL A 353 4.97 11.21 -13.47
C VAL A 353 4.86 9.71 -13.28
N GLU A 354 5.93 8.96 -13.43
CA GLU A 354 5.95 7.51 -13.24
C GLU A 354 5.48 7.07 -11.84
N TYR A 355 5.77 7.86 -10.81
CA TYR A 355 5.25 7.61 -9.46
C TYR A 355 3.74 7.86 -9.39
N ALA A 356 3.26 8.93 -10.01
CA ALA A 356 1.83 9.24 -10.04
C ALA A 356 1.04 8.25 -10.90
N ASP A 357 1.61 7.79 -12.01
CA ASP A 357 1.01 6.76 -12.88
C ASP A 357 0.89 5.40 -12.14
N PHE A 358 1.93 4.98 -11.42
CA PHE A 358 1.86 3.77 -10.60
C PHE A 358 0.85 3.91 -9.45
N TYR A 359 0.84 5.07 -8.78
CA TYR A 359 -0.09 5.34 -7.69
C TYR A 359 -1.55 5.25 -8.18
N GLU A 360 -1.88 5.91 -9.29
CA GLU A 360 -3.20 5.86 -9.92
C GLU A 360 -3.60 4.42 -10.28
N ARG A 361 -2.70 3.69 -10.94
CA ARG A 361 -2.91 2.29 -11.32
C ARG A 361 -3.25 1.42 -10.13
N ALA A 362 -2.41 1.42 -9.11
CA ALA A 362 -2.56 0.56 -7.93
C ALA A 362 -3.77 0.97 -7.07
N MET A 363 -4.04 2.25 -6.96
CA MET A 363 -5.17 2.78 -6.21
C MET A 363 -6.52 2.38 -6.84
N TYR A 364 -6.69 2.57 -8.17
CA TYR A 364 -7.91 2.18 -8.88
C TYR A 364 -8.07 0.67 -8.93
N ASN A 365 -7.05 -0.04 -9.45
CA ASN A 365 -7.24 -1.43 -9.86
C ASN A 365 -7.04 -2.43 -8.73
N HIS A 366 -6.19 -2.13 -7.73
CA HIS A 366 -5.99 -3.03 -6.60
C HIS A 366 -6.69 -2.54 -5.33
N ILE A 367 -6.29 -1.40 -4.77
CA ILE A 367 -6.79 -0.96 -3.45
C ILE A 367 -8.30 -0.81 -3.45
N LEU A 368 -8.88 -0.10 -4.44
CA LEU A 368 -10.33 0.08 -4.54
C LEU A 368 -11.06 -1.27 -4.64
N SER A 369 -10.49 -2.25 -5.35
CA SER A 369 -11.05 -3.59 -5.50
C SER A 369 -10.99 -4.45 -4.23
N THR A 370 -10.23 -4.04 -3.22
CA THR A 370 -10.06 -4.82 -1.97
C THR A 370 -11.11 -4.51 -0.90
N GLN A 371 -12.10 -3.69 -1.20
CA GLN A 371 -13.27 -3.49 -0.35
C GLN A 371 -14.53 -3.91 -1.10
N HIS A 372 -15.35 -4.76 -0.49
CA HIS A 372 -16.67 -5.05 -1.05
C HIS A 372 -17.57 -3.81 -1.00
N PRO A 373 -18.20 -3.40 -2.11
CA PRO A 373 -18.89 -2.11 -2.20
C PRO A 373 -20.19 -2.00 -1.39
N GLU A 374 -20.74 -3.12 -0.91
CA GLU A 374 -21.98 -3.13 -0.12
C GLU A 374 -21.71 -3.37 1.38
N HIS A 375 -21.05 -4.50 1.72
CA HIS A 375 -20.82 -4.85 3.13
C HIS A 375 -19.46 -4.37 3.67
N GLY A 376 -18.56 -3.87 2.81
CA GLY A 376 -17.29 -3.27 3.20
C GLY A 376 -16.22 -4.24 3.69
N GLY A 377 -16.39 -5.56 3.50
CA GLY A 377 -15.39 -6.56 3.83
C GLY A 377 -14.10 -6.37 3.03
N TYR A 378 -12.95 -6.65 3.65
CA TYR A 378 -11.63 -6.45 3.07
C TYR A 378 -11.07 -7.73 2.46
N VAL A 379 -10.24 -7.56 1.45
CA VAL A 379 -9.57 -8.65 0.72
C VAL A 379 -8.11 -8.74 1.13
N TYR A 380 -7.63 -9.97 1.34
CA TYR A 380 -6.21 -10.26 1.54
C TYR A 380 -5.53 -10.45 0.18
N PHE A 381 -5.90 -11.50 -0.56
CA PHE A 381 -5.34 -11.86 -1.85
C PHE A 381 -6.25 -11.53 -3.01
N THR A 382 -5.67 -11.02 -4.10
CA THR A 382 -6.33 -10.80 -5.38
C THR A 382 -5.67 -11.68 -6.45
N PRO A 383 -6.05 -12.98 -6.55
CA PRO A 383 -5.40 -13.92 -7.46
C PRO A 383 -5.58 -13.53 -8.93
N ALA A 384 -4.53 -13.76 -9.73
CA ALA A 384 -4.56 -13.58 -11.17
C ALA A 384 -4.79 -14.90 -11.94
N CYS A 385 -4.85 -16.04 -11.25
CA CYS A 385 -5.17 -17.32 -11.87
C CYS A 385 -6.57 -17.28 -12.51
N PRO A 386 -6.74 -17.93 -13.67
CA PRO A 386 -7.96 -17.81 -14.48
C PRO A 386 -9.23 -18.23 -13.74
N SER A 387 -10.28 -17.44 -13.90
CA SER A 387 -11.61 -17.74 -13.35
C SER A 387 -11.57 -18.06 -11.85
N HIS A 388 -10.77 -17.34 -11.07
CA HIS A 388 -10.74 -17.46 -9.61
C HIS A 388 -11.46 -16.28 -8.94
N TYR A 389 -11.48 -16.21 -7.61
CA TYR A 389 -12.26 -15.20 -6.86
C TYR A 389 -11.51 -14.68 -5.64
N ARG A 390 -12.02 -13.60 -5.05
CA ARG A 390 -11.51 -12.98 -3.81
C ARG A 390 -12.38 -13.39 -2.62
N VAL A 391 -11.76 -13.47 -1.45
CA VAL A 391 -12.43 -13.69 -0.17
C VAL A 391 -12.48 -12.37 0.60
N TYR A 392 -13.61 -12.11 1.24
CA TYR A 392 -13.84 -10.88 2.01
C TYR A 392 -13.89 -11.16 3.50
N SER A 393 -13.32 -10.25 4.30
CA SER A 393 -13.44 -10.30 5.76
C SER A 393 -14.86 -9.96 6.22
N ALA A 394 -15.23 -10.48 7.39
CA ALA A 394 -16.41 -10.03 8.13
C ALA A 394 -15.98 -9.29 9.39
N PRO A 395 -16.61 -8.15 9.73
CA PRO A 395 -16.31 -7.42 10.95
C PRO A 395 -16.44 -8.32 12.18
N GLY A 396 -15.44 -8.27 13.06
CA GLY A 396 -15.44 -9.04 14.30
C GLY A 396 -15.01 -10.51 14.17
N LYS A 397 -14.74 -11.01 12.98
CA LYS A 397 -14.29 -12.39 12.74
C LYS A 397 -12.86 -12.43 12.22
N ALA A 398 -12.64 -12.01 11.00
CA ALA A 398 -11.31 -11.96 10.41
C ALA A 398 -10.49 -10.80 11.00
N MET A 399 -9.26 -11.10 11.45
CA MET A 399 -8.33 -10.13 12.06
C MET A 399 -6.96 -10.23 11.42
N TRP A 400 -6.90 -10.40 10.08
CA TRP A 400 -5.64 -10.46 9.32
C TRP A 400 -4.97 -9.09 9.23
N CYS A 401 -3.69 -9.06 8.93
CA CYS A 401 -2.97 -7.81 8.67
C CYS A 401 -3.67 -6.95 7.60
N CYS A 402 -4.22 -7.58 6.56
CA CYS A 402 -4.94 -6.92 5.49
C CYS A 402 -6.32 -6.37 5.90
N VAL A 403 -6.91 -6.84 7.00
CA VAL A 403 -8.04 -6.15 7.65
C VAL A 403 -7.56 -4.82 8.22
N GLY A 404 -6.40 -4.82 8.88
CA GLY A 404 -5.80 -3.61 9.42
C GLY A 404 -5.48 -2.57 8.35
N THR A 405 -4.78 -2.94 7.28
CA THR A 405 -4.50 -2.02 6.17
C THR A 405 -5.76 -1.63 5.40
N GLY A 406 -6.74 -2.52 5.27
CA GLY A 406 -8.06 -2.22 4.70
C GLY A 406 -8.79 -1.14 5.49
N MET A 407 -8.74 -1.18 6.83
CA MET A 407 -9.26 -0.12 7.67
C MET A 407 -8.66 1.26 7.35
N GLU A 408 -7.37 1.31 6.99
CA GLU A 408 -6.66 2.55 6.68
C GLU A 408 -6.87 3.03 5.24
N ASN A 409 -6.78 2.10 4.26
CA ASN A 409 -6.66 2.39 2.83
C ASN A 409 -7.73 3.36 2.32
N HIS A 410 -8.98 3.11 2.68
CA HIS A 410 -10.13 3.81 2.09
C HIS A 410 -10.36 5.22 2.66
N GLY A 411 -9.60 5.62 3.67
CA GLY A 411 -9.57 6.99 4.19
C GLY A 411 -8.47 7.86 3.57
N LYS A 412 -7.51 7.26 2.83
CA LYS A 412 -6.32 7.95 2.31
C LYS A 412 -6.46 8.52 0.90
N TYR A 413 -7.52 8.26 0.20
CA TYR A 413 -7.69 8.59 -1.22
C TYR A 413 -7.47 10.06 -1.57
N GLY A 414 -7.73 10.98 -0.64
CA GLY A 414 -7.47 12.41 -0.82
C GLY A 414 -6.00 12.81 -0.73
N GLN A 415 -5.14 11.96 -0.20
CA GLN A 415 -3.78 12.34 0.21
C GLN A 415 -2.86 12.70 -0.95
N PHE A 416 -3.03 12.08 -2.12
CA PHE A 416 -2.17 12.25 -3.28
C PHE A 416 -2.83 12.93 -4.48
N ILE A 417 -4.09 13.39 -4.37
CA ILE A 417 -4.76 14.13 -5.45
C ILE A 417 -3.99 15.39 -5.78
N TYR A 418 -3.59 16.13 -4.74
CA TYR A 418 -2.81 17.35 -4.84
C TYR A 418 -1.58 17.26 -3.95
N THR A 419 -0.47 17.79 -4.45
CA THR A 419 0.75 18.06 -3.69
C THR A 419 1.27 19.44 -4.05
N HIS A 420 2.18 19.99 -3.26
CA HIS A 420 2.74 21.31 -3.57
C HIS A 420 4.27 21.28 -3.45
N ASP A 421 4.92 22.27 -4.02
CA ASP A 421 6.32 22.56 -3.83
C ASP A 421 6.45 24.00 -3.34
N THR A 422 6.83 24.16 -2.08
CA THR A 422 6.96 25.48 -1.47
C THR A 422 8.13 26.26 -2.06
N ALA A 423 9.22 25.60 -2.43
CA ALA A 423 10.40 26.25 -3.01
C ALA A 423 10.13 26.79 -4.42
N ASP A 424 9.38 26.03 -5.22
CA ASP A 424 9.01 26.43 -6.61
C ASP A 424 7.66 27.15 -6.68
N ASN A 425 7.00 27.41 -5.57
CA ASN A 425 5.67 28.02 -5.49
C ASN A 425 4.66 27.30 -6.41
N ALA A 426 4.68 25.99 -6.40
CA ALA A 426 3.93 25.16 -7.34
C ALA A 426 2.86 24.31 -6.65
N LEU A 427 1.79 24.02 -7.38
CA LEU A 427 0.75 23.05 -7.04
C LEU A 427 0.71 21.98 -8.11
N TYR A 428 0.83 20.72 -7.70
CA TYR A 428 0.67 19.56 -8.58
C TYR A 428 -0.76 19.03 -8.49
N VAL A 429 -1.36 18.73 -9.63
CA VAL A 429 -2.59 17.95 -9.76
C VAL A 429 -2.19 16.57 -10.27
N ASN A 430 -2.15 15.58 -9.36
CA ASN A 430 -1.63 14.25 -9.62
C ASN A 430 -2.71 13.27 -10.09
N LEU A 431 -3.94 13.39 -9.54
CA LEU A 431 -5.05 12.48 -9.81
C LEU A 431 -6.30 13.25 -10.23
N PHE A 432 -7.06 12.68 -11.15
CA PHE A 432 -8.32 13.27 -11.64
C PHE A 432 -9.50 12.64 -10.89
N ILE A 433 -9.76 13.17 -9.70
CA ILE A 433 -10.79 12.68 -8.77
C ILE A 433 -11.64 13.87 -8.33
N PRO A 434 -12.99 13.75 -8.33
CA PRO A 434 -13.85 14.85 -7.92
C PRO A 434 -13.57 15.22 -6.45
N SER A 435 -13.12 16.46 -6.25
CA SER A 435 -12.59 16.88 -4.96
C SER A 435 -12.54 18.39 -4.79
N GLU A 436 -12.39 18.81 -3.54
CA GLU A 436 -12.10 20.19 -3.17
C GLU A 436 -10.80 20.26 -2.38
N LEU A 437 -9.90 21.15 -2.76
CA LEU A 437 -8.70 21.52 -2.00
C LEU A 437 -8.91 22.88 -1.34
N ASN A 438 -8.69 22.95 -0.03
CA ASN A 438 -8.61 24.19 0.71
C ASN A 438 -7.14 24.51 1.05
N TRP A 439 -6.46 25.23 0.18
CA TRP A 439 -5.07 25.64 0.41
C TRP A 439 -5.02 26.84 1.37
N LYS A 440 -5.05 26.56 2.66
CA LYS A 440 -5.21 27.56 3.74
C LYS A 440 -4.12 28.62 3.74
N GLU A 441 -2.86 28.23 3.55
CA GLU A 441 -1.72 29.15 3.58
C GLU A 441 -1.81 30.24 2.50
N LYS A 442 -2.31 29.89 1.34
CA LYS A 442 -2.51 30.82 0.22
C LYS A 442 -3.92 31.39 0.16
N LYS A 443 -4.84 30.91 0.99
CA LYS A 443 -6.27 31.26 0.98
C LYS A 443 -6.90 31.02 -0.39
N ILE A 444 -6.64 29.84 -0.96
CA ILE A 444 -7.16 29.41 -2.26
C ILE A 444 -8.04 28.18 -2.02
N LYS A 445 -9.22 28.18 -2.64
CA LYS A 445 -10.04 26.98 -2.81
C LYS A 445 -9.96 26.53 -4.27
N ILE A 446 -9.70 25.26 -4.50
CA ILE A 446 -9.74 24.64 -5.82
C ILE A 446 -10.83 23.59 -5.80
N VAL A 447 -11.68 23.59 -6.83
CA VAL A 447 -12.72 22.57 -7.03
C VAL A 447 -12.36 21.80 -8.29
N GLN A 448 -12.26 20.48 -8.17
CA GLN A 448 -12.07 19.57 -9.29
C GLN A 448 -13.37 18.80 -9.54
N GLU A 449 -13.96 18.99 -10.73
CA GLU A 449 -15.18 18.34 -11.18
C GLU A 449 -14.85 17.36 -12.29
N THR A 450 -15.26 16.11 -12.14
CA THR A 450 -15.02 15.04 -13.09
C THR A 450 -15.92 13.84 -12.79
N ASP A 451 -16.27 13.09 -13.82
CA ASP A 451 -16.81 11.72 -13.70
C ASP A 451 -15.79 10.66 -14.22
N PHE A 452 -14.50 11.00 -14.09
CA PHE A 452 -13.43 10.07 -14.50
C PHE A 452 -13.53 8.73 -13.72
N PRO A 453 -13.44 7.55 -14.39
CA PRO A 453 -13.04 7.32 -15.77
C PRO A 453 -14.17 7.33 -16.80
N ASN A 454 -15.43 7.55 -16.41
CA ASN A 454 -16.56 7.58 -17.35
C ASN A 454 -16.44 8.75 -18.34
N GLU A 455 -15.89 9.86 -17.89
CA GLU A 455 -15.51 11.02 -18.71
C GLU A 455 -13.99 11.12 -18.82
N GLU A 456 -13.50 11.44 -20.02
CA GLU A 456 -12.07 11.49 -20.32
C GLU A 456 -11.51 12.89 -20.05
N GLY A 457 -11.60 13.35 -18.80
CA GLY A 457 -11.10 14.66 -18.43
C GLY A 457 -11.57 15.17 -17.06
N THR A 458 -11.20 16.40 -16.75
CA THR A 458 -11.57 17.09 -15.51
C THR A 458 -11.58 18.59 -15.71
N THR A 459 -12.35 19.29 -14.89
CA THR A 459 -12.39 20.76 -14.84
C THR A 459 -11.94 21.23 -13.47
N LEU A 460 -10.99 22.16 -13.43
CA LEU A 460 -10.49 22.78 -12.21
C LEU A 460 -10.97 24.22 -12.16
N THR A 461 -11.66 24.60 -11.09
CA THR A 461 -12.01 25.99 -10.80
C THR A 461 -11.14 26.53 -9.69
N ILE A 462 -10.40 27.60 -9.97
CA ILE A 462 -9.43 28.20 -9.05
C ILE A 462 -10.07 29.43 -8.39
N ASN A 463 -10.18 29.42 -7.06
CA ASN A 463 -10.84 30.46 -6.29
C ASN A 463 -9.90 31.04 -5.21
N PRO A 464 -8.93 31.88 -5.55
CA PRO A 464 -8.15 32.61 -4.55
C PRO A 464 -8.99 33.72 -3.90
N SER A 465 -8.72 34.03 -2.63
CA SER A 465 -9.36 35.16 -1.94
C SER A 465 -8.95 36.53 -2.49
N LYS A 466 -7.75 36.58 -3.09
CA LYS A 466 -7.20 37.70 -3.86
C LYS A 466 -6.34 37.16 -5.00
N ALA A 467 -6.12 37.93 -6.04
CA ALA A 467 -5.24 37.51 -7.14
C ALA A 467 -3.89 37.01 -6.59
N THR A 468 -3.51 35.79 -6.93
CA THR A 468 -2.35 35.08 -6.34
C THR A 468 -1.53 34.41 -7.42
N GLN A 469 -0.23 34.66 -7.42
CA GLN A 469 0.73 34.03 -8.33
C GLN A 469 1.12 32.65 -7.81
N PHE A 470 0.98 31.61 -8.65
CA PHE A 470 1.59 30.30 -8.45
C PHE A 470 1.61 29.51 -9.75
N LYS A 471 2.46 28.48 -9.79
CA LYS A 471 2.58 27.55 -10.90
C LYS A 471 1.64 26.37 -10.67
N LEU A 472 0.68 26.14 -11.56
CA LEU A 472 -0.17 24.95 -11.58
C LEU A 472 0.46 23.91 -12.50
N LEU A 473 0.70 22.71 -11.97
CA LEU A 473 1.33 21.60 -12.68
C LEU A 473 0.29 20.48 -12.86
N ILE A 474 -0.18 20.30 -14.08
CA ILE A 474 -1.16 19.27 -14.45
C ILE A 474 -0.42 18.05 -14.96
N ARG A 475 -0.67 16.89 -14.36
CA ARG A 475 -0.07 15.63 -14.82
C ARG A 475 -0.51 15.32 -16.25
N TYR A 476 0.45 15.04 -17.13
CA TYR A 476 0.24 14.40 -18.43
C TYR A 476 0.54 12.90 -18.27
N PRO A 477 -0.49 12.06 -18.02
CA PRO A 477 -0.25 10.64 -17.76
C PRO A 477 0.44 9.94 -18.95
N SER A 478 1.29 8.97 -18.66
CA SER A 478 1.99 8.21 -19.72
C SER A 478 1.05 7.35 -20.57
N TRP A 479 -0.15 7.04 -20.08
CA TRP A 479 -1.17 6.30 -20.82
C TRP A 479 -1.98 7.17 -21.82
N VAL A 480 -1.83 8.49 -21.78
CA VAL A 480 -2.39 9.38 -22.82
C VAL A 480 -1.38 9.50 -23.96
N GLU A 481 -1.81 9.23 -25.17
CA GLU A 481 -0.95 9.31 -26.36
C GLU A 481 -0.37 10.73 -26.55
N GLN A 482 0.88 10.75 -27.06
CA GLN A 482 1.58 11.99 -27.35
C GLN A 482 0.76 12.92 -28.24
N GLY A 483 0.56 14.17 -27.79
CA GLY A 483 -0.15 15.21 -28.53
C GLY A 483 -1.69 15.10 -28.49
N LYS A 484 -2.24 14.16 -27.70
CA LYS A 484 -3.71 14.01 -27.57
C LYS A 484 -4.30 14.71 -26.35
N MET A 485 -3.50 14.96 -25.32
CA MET A 485 -3.94 15.70 -24.14
C MET A 485 -4.22 17.18 -24.48
N GLN A 486 -5.25 17.75 -23.87
CA GLN A 486 -5.54 19.18 -23.94
C GLN A 486 -5.63 19.75 -22.52
N VAL A 487 -5.03 20.91 -22.32
CA VAL A 487 -5.10 21.66 -21.07
C VAL A 487 -5.37 23.10 -21.41
N VAL A 488 -6.61 23.53 -21.32
CA VAL A 488 -7.07 24.85 -21.76
C VAL A 488 -7.36 25.72 -20.54
N CYS A 489 -6.69 26.86 -20.46
CA CYS A 489 -6.99 27.91 -19.49
C CYS A 489 -7.26 29.24 -20.21
N ASN A 490 -8.45 29.79 -20.02
CA ASN A 490 -8.87 31.08 -20.64
C ASN A 490 -8.63 31.09 -22.17
N GLY A 491 -8.93 29.98 -22.85
CA GLY A 491 -8.80 29.83 -24.31
C GLY A 491 -7.39 29.52 -24.83
N VAL A 492 -6.40 29.42 -23.96
CA VAL A 492 -5.02 29.02 -24.31
C VAL A 492 -4.80 27.56 -23.97
N ASP A 493 -4.35 26.76 -24.94
CA ASP A 493 -3.97 25.35 -24.73
C ASP A 493 -2.49 25.26 -24.40
N TYR A 494 -2.18 24.80 -23.18
CA TYR A 494 -0.84 24.64 -22.64
C TYR A 494 -0.24 23.25 -22.92
N ALA A 495 -1.02 22.31 -23.46
CA ALA A 495 -0.56 20.95 -23.74
C ALA A 495 0.13 20.79 -25.10
N LYS A 496 0.03 21.77 -26.02
CA LYS A 496 0.47 21.65 -27.42
C LYS A 496 1.93 21.22 -27.63
N SER A 497 2.82 21.63 -26.75
CA SER A 497 4.25 21.31 -26.81
C SER A 497 4.70 20.35 -25.70
N ALA A 498 3.76 19.89 -24.87
CA ALA A 498 4.07 19.02 -23.75
C ALA A 498 4.31 17.57 -24.20
N GLN A 499 5.09 16.83 -23.42
CA GLN A 499 5.35 15.42 -23.65
C GLN A 499 4.47 14.56 -22.74
N SER A 500 3.99 13.43 -23.24
CA SER A 500 3.37 12.40 -22.43
C SER A 500 4.36 11.94 -21.36
N GLY A 501 3.90 11.65 -20.15
CA GLY A 501 4.77 11.33 -19.03
C GLY A 501 5.50 12.54 -18.42
N SER A 502 4.86 13.73 -18.47
CA SER A 502 5.42 14.96 -17.88
C SER A 502 4.37 15.72 -17.06
N TYR A 503 4.73 16.89 -16.55
CA TYR A 503 3.79 17.86 -15.97
C TYR A 503 3.70 19.09 -16.86
N ILE A 504 2.46 19.52 -17.15
CA ILE A 504 2.18 20.74 -17.92
C ILE A 504 2.08 21.90 -16.96
N ALA A 505 2.95 22.90 -17.12
CA ALA A 505 3.04 24.06 -16.26
C ALA A 505 2.18 25.23 -16.77
N ILE A 506 1.37 25.80 -15.89
CA ILE A 506 0.64 27.04 -16.09
C ILE A 506 1.09 28.02 -15.00
N ASP A 507 2.07 28.85 -15.30
CA ASP A 507 2.60 29.84 -14.35
C ASP A 507 1.97 31.18 -14.61
N ARG A 508 1.09 31.64 -13.73
CA ARG A 508 0.35 32.90 -13.87
C ARG A 508 -0.20 33.42 -12.55
N GLN A 509 -0.65 34.66 -12.59
CA GLN A 509 -1.51 35.22 -11.55
C GLN A 509 -2.94 34.69 -11.74
N TRP A 510 -3.44 33.99 -10.73
CA TRP A 510 -4.79 33.42 -10.72
C TRP A 510 -5.79 34.36 -10.09
N SER A 511 -6.95 34.45 -10.71
CA SER A 511 -8.11 35.22 -10.24
C SER A 511 -9.26 34.31 -9.87
N LYS A 512 -10.18 34.81 -9.04
CA LYS A 512 -11.36 34.03 -8.64
C LYS A 512 -12.20 33.65 -9.84
N GLY A 513 -12.48 32.34 -9.96
CA GLY A 513 -13.29 31.78 -11.03
C GLY A 513 -12.49 31.44 -12.30
N ASP A 514 -11.15 31.53 -12.29
CA ASP A 514 -10.35 31.00 -13.38
C ASP A 514 -10.59 29.50 -13.52
N VAL A 515 -10.74 29.02 -14.75
CA VAL A 515 -11.06 27.64 -15.08
C VAL A 515 -9.97 27.02 -15.92
N VAL A 516 -9.59 25.79 -15.58
CA VAL A 516 -8.71 24.96 -16.38
C VAL A 516 -9.47 23.70 -16.80
N GLU A 517 -9.66 23.52 -18.09
CA GLU A 517 -10.26 22.32 -18.69
C GLU A 517 -9.16 21.36 -19.13
N VAL A 518 -9.25 20.13 -18.67
CA VAL A 518 -8.28 19.06 -18.98
C VAL A 518 -9.00 17.95 -19.72
N LYS A 519 -8.48 17.53 -20.87
CA LYS A 519 -8.94 16.33 -21.60
C LYS A 519 -7.84 15.30 -21.68
N THR A 520 -8.15 14.09 -21.29
CA THR A 520 -7.24 12.95 -21.23
C THR A 520 -7.81 11.77 -22.02
N PRO A 521 -7.78 11.81 -23.36
CA PRO A 521 -8.33 10.74 -24.18
C PRO A 521 -7.71 9.39 -23.84
N MET A 522 -8.55 8.37 -23.65
CA MET A 522 -8.13 7.04 -23.30
C MET A 522 -8.09 6.13 -24.53
N THR A 523 -6.95 5.49 -24.73
CA THR A 523 -6.83 4.39 -25.69
C THR A 523 -6.86 3.05 -24.95
N VAL A 524 -7.28 2.01 -25.68
CA VAL A 524 -7.15 0.62 -25.21
C VAL A 524 -5.75 0.12 -25.56
N ARG A 525 -5.13 -0.60 -24.63
CA ARG A 525 -3.83 -1.23 -24.83
C ARG A 525 -3.77 -2.61 -24.20
N ILE A 526 -2.88 -3.41 -24.70
CA ILE A 526 -2.53 -4.74 -24.17
C ILE A 526 -1.24 -4.59 -23.36
N GLU A 527 -1.25 -5.11 -22.14
CA GLU A 527 -0.04 -5.24 -21.33
C GLU A 527 0.26 -6.72 -21.10
N GLU A 528 1.52 -7.10 -21.17
CA GLU A 528 1.98 -8.44 -20.90
C GLU A 528 2.36 -8.59 -19.43
N LEU A 529 2.13 -9.75 -18.86
CA LEU A 529 2.68 -10.10 -17.55
C LEU A 529 4.21 -10.14 -17.69
N PRO A 530 4.99 -9.56 -16.76
CA PRO A 530 6.44 -9.47 -16.92
C PRO A 530 7.09 -10.80 -17.27
N ASN A 531 7.76 -10.83 -18.43
CA ASN A 531 8.39 -12.00 -19.04
C ASN A 531 7.46 -13.20 -19.36
N VAL A 532 6.16 -12.97 -19.49
CA VAL A 532 5.15 -13.98 -19.89
C VAL A 532 4.32 -13.41 -21.04
N PRO A 533 4.85 -13.38 -22.27
CA PRO A 533 4.22 -12.67 -23.40
C PRO A 533 2.89 -13.25 -23.85
N ASN A 534 2.58 -14.47 -23.46
CA ASN A 534 1.31 -15.13 -23.74
C ASN A 534 0.26 -14.96 -22.63
N ALA A 535 0.57 -14.22 -21.56
CA ALA A 535 -0.38 -13.82 -20.55
C ALA A 535 -0.59 -12.30 -20.63
N ILE A 536 -1.76 -11.88 -21.13
CA ILE A 536 -2.06 -10.48 -21.41
C ILE A 536 -3.19 -9.95 -20.55
N SER A 537 -3.12 -8.69 -20.21
CA SER A 537 -4.22 -7.90 -19.64
C SER A 537 -4.66 -6.80 -20.62
N ILE A 538 -5.86 -6.29 -20.42
CA ILE A 538 -6.46 -5.24 -21.25
C ILE A 538 -6.64 -4.01 -20.38
N MET A 539 -6.01 -2.90 -20.79
CA MET A 539 -6.12 -1.62 -20.12
C MET A 539 -6.84 -0.60 -21.01
N ARG A 540 -7.70 0.23 -20.42
CA ARG A 540 -8.22 1.45 -21.06
C ARG A 540 -7.88 2.65 -20.18
N GLY A 541 -7.04 3.57 -20.68
CA GLY A 541 -6.42 4.56 -19.81
C GLY A 541 -5.71 3.88 -18.61
N PRO A 542 -5.90 4.30 -17.36
CA PRO A 542 -5.31 3.67 -16.19
C PRO A 542 -6.11 2.45 -15.68
N ILE A 543 -7.27 2.15 -16.26
CA ILE A 543 -8.22 1.15 -15.74
C ILE A 543 -7.95 -0.21 -16.35
N LEU A 544 -7.75 -1.21 -15.48
CA LEU A 544 -7.70 -2.61 -15.85
C LEU A 544 -9.12 -3.10 -16.14
N LEU A 545 -9.31 -3.66 -17.32
CA LEU A 545 -10.57 -4.30 -17.70
C LEU A 545 -10.52 -5.80 -17.38
N GLY A 546 -11.45 -6.25 -16.57
CA GLY A 546 -11.66 -7.66 -16.27
C GLY A 546 -12.97 -8.17 -16.83
N ALA A 547 -13.27 -9.44 -16.59
CA ALA A 547 -14.54 -10.04 -16.95
C ALA A 547 -15.02 -11.02 -15.89
N ARG A 548 -16.33 -11.05 -15.63
CA ARG A 548 -16.99 -12.07 -14.78
C ARG A 548 -17.11 -13.38 -15.53
N THR A 549 -16.79 -14.49 -14.89
CA THR A 549 -16.81 -15.81 -15.54
C THR A 549 -17.76 -16.82 -14.90
N GLY A 550 -18.42 -16.44 -13.81
CA GLY A 550 -19.42 -17.27 -13.13
C GLY A 550 -19.43 -17.08 -11.62
N THR A 551 -20.31 -17.80 -10.95
CA THR A 551 -20.48 -17.73 -9.48
C THR A 551 -20.41 -19.11 -8.83
N GLU A 552 -20.09 -20.16 -9.57
CA GLU A 552 -20.04 -21.52 -9.08
C GLU A 552 -18.75 -21.79 -8.30
N ASN A 553 -18.83 -22.64 -7.31
CA ASN A 553 -17.70 -23.13 -6.52
C ASN A 553 -16.82 -21.98 -5.94
N MET A 554 -17.45 -21.14 -5.11
CA MET A 554 -16.79 -20.07 -4.37
C MET A 554 -17.00 -20.26 -2.85
N PRO A 555 -16.56 -21.39 -2.26
CA PRO A 555 -16.68 -21.57 -0.82
C PRO A 555 -15.88 -20.50 -0.07
N GLY A 556 -16.37 -20.12 1.11
CA GLY A 556 -15.68 -19.15 1.96
C GLY A 556 -15.61 -17.73 1.38
N LEU A 557 -16.52 -17.34 0.51
CA LEU A 557 -16.55 -16.00 -0.10
C LEU A 557 -16.50 -14.87 0.96
N ILE A 558 -17.13 -15.12 2.11
CA ILE A 558 -17.02 -14.30 3.32
C ILE A 558 -16.35 -15.16 4.38
N ALA A 559 -15.21 -14.70 4.89
CA ALA A 559 -14.38 -15.44 5.82
C ALA A 559 -15.06 -15.64 7.19
N GLY A 560 -14.88 -16.82 7.75
CA GLY A 560 -15.22 -17.15 9.13
C GLY A 560 -14.13 -16.75 10.14
N ASP A 561 -14.06 -17.48 11.26
CA ASP A 561 -13.09 -17.25 12.35
C ASP A 561 -11.79 -18.05 12.19
N GLY A 562 -11.66 -18.89 11.15
CA GLY A 562 -10.49 -19.71 10.91
C GLY A 562 -9.26 -18.86 10.58
N ARG A 563 -8.09 -19.29 11.05
CA ARG A 563 -6.83 -18.57 10.89
C ARG A 563 -6.49 -18.25 9.43
N TRP A 564 -6.89 -19.12 8.49
CA TRP A 564 -6.50 -19.11 7.09
C TRP A 564 -7.69 -18.88 6.13
N GLU A 565 -8.79 -18.40 6.66
CA GLU A 565 -10.03 -18.16 5.90
C GLU A 565 -9.90 -17.05 4.82
N HIS A 566 -8.75 -16.39 4.75
CA HIS A 566 -8.45 -15.40 3.71
C HIS A 566 -8.09 -16.00 2.34
N ILE A 567 -7.88 -17.32 2.27
CA ILE A 567 -7.52 -18.01 1.04
C ILE A 567 -8.79 -18.51 0.34
N ALA A 568 -8.89 -18.27 -0.98
CA ALA A 568 -9.99 -18.75 -1.80
C ALA A 568 -9.81 -20.24 -2.13
N HIS A 569 -10.59 -21.11 -1.49
CA HIS A 569 -10.46 -22.57 -1.61
C HIS A 569 -11.29 -23.20 -2.72
N GLY A 570 -12.00 -22.42 -3.54
CA GLY A 570 -12.68 -22.95 -4.72
C GLY A 570 -11.69 -23.56 -5.71
N SER A 571 -12.13 -24.58 -6.48
CA SER A 571 -11.27 -25.26 -7.45
C SER A 571 -10.67 -24.29 -8.46
N LEU A 572 -9.41 -24.48 -8.81
CA LEU A 572 -8.77 -23.79 -9.92
C LEU A 572 -9.39 -24.19 -11.25
N VAL A 573 -9.31 -23.32 -12.24
CA VAL A 573 -9.77 -23.54 -13.61
C VAL A 573 -8.55 -23.57 -14.53
N SER A 574 -8.49 -24.60 -15.38
CA SER A 574 -7.41 -24.73 -16.36
C SER A 574 -7.35 -23.53 -17.31
N LEU A 575 -6.15 -23.13 -17.72
CA LEU A 575 -5.90 -22.13 -18.76
C LEU A 575 -6.71 -22.38 -20.05
N PHE A 576 -7.02 -23.67 -20.37
CA PHE A 576 -7.75 -24.07 -21.57
C PHE A 576 -9.27 -24.14 -21.40
N ASP A 577 -9.75 -24.17 -20.16
CA ASP A 577 -11.18 -24.16 -19.81
C ASP A 577 -11.68 -22.75 -19.46
N ALA A 578 -10.76 -21.86 -19.11
CA ALA A 578 -11.02 -20.42 -18.89
C ALA A 578 -11.10 -19.67 -20.25
N PRO A 579 -11.63 -18.44 -20.27
CA PRO A 579 -11.57 -17.61 -21.47
C PRO A 579 -10.13 -17.33 -21.92
N TYR A 580 -9.85 -17.52 -23.21
CA TYR A 580 -8.59 -17.18 -23.85
C TYR A 580 -8.82 -16.38 -25.13
N ILE A 581 -7.79 -15.71 -25.63
CA ILE A 581 -7.88 -14.83 -26.80
C ILE A 581 -6.89 -15.32 -27.86
N ILE A 582 -7.40 -15.80 -28.99
CA ILE A 582 -6.59 -16.33 -30.11
C ILE A 582 -6.56 -15.32 -31.26
N GLY A 583 -5.38 -15.04 -31.72
CA GLY A 583 -5.12 -14.16 -32.87
C GLY A 583 -3.74 -13.50 -32.79
N GLU A 584 -3.36 -12.86 -33.89
CA GLU A 584 -2.19 -12.00 -33.92
C GLU A 584 -2.45 -10.73 -33.09
N ARG A 585 -1.41 -10.19 -32.49
CA ARG A 585 -1.52 -9.04 -31.57
C ARG A 585 -2.19 -7.81 -32.21
N SER A 586 -1.89 -7.56 -33.49
CA SER A 586 -2.52 -6.49 -34.28
C SER A 586 -4.04 -6.70 -34.45
N ASP A 587 -4.46 -7.93 -34.73
CA ASP A 587 -5.88 -8.25 -34.92
C ASP A 587 -6.66 -8.15 -33.62
N ILE A 588 -6.05 -8.56 -32.51
CA ILE A 588 -6.63 -8.42 -31.16
C ILE A 588 -6.82 -6.92 -30.84
N LEU A 589 -5.80 -6.08 -31.09
CA LEU A 589 -5.90 -4.64 -30.89
C LEU A 589 -6.97 -3.99 -31.77
N ASN A 590 -7.10 -4.41 -33.03
CA ASN A 590 -8.15 -3.91 -33.92
C ASN A 590 -9.55 -4.25 -33.41
N LYS A 591 -9.75 -5.47 -32.87
CA LYS A 591 -11.01 -5.87 -32.22
C LYS A 591 -11.26 -5.03 -30.97
N LEU A 592 -10.26 -4.86 -30.12
CA LEU A 592 -10.36 -4.04 -28.90
C LEU A 592 -10.69 -2.57 -29.21
N ASN A 593 -10.10 -1.99 -30.25
CA ASN A 593 -10.43 -0.64 -30.72
C ASN A 593 -11.87 -0.49 -31.23
N SER A 594 -12.55 -1.62 -31.56
CA SER A 594 -13.96 -1.67 -31.97
C SER A 594 -14.92 -2.00 -30.83
N MET A 595 -14.46 -1.98 -29.57
CA MET A 595 -15.29 -2.24 -28.40
C MET A 595 -16.52 -1.33 -28.34
N ARG A 596 -17.65 -1.91 -27.90
CA ARG A 596 -18.94 -1.21 -27.86
C ARG A 596 -19.39 -1.06 -26.42
N PRO A 597 -19.76 0.16 -26.00
CA PRO A 597 -20.32 0.36 -24.65
C PRO A 597 -21.57 -0.52 -24.45
N VAL A 598 -21.71 -1.03 -23.22
CA VAL A 598 -22.90 -1.75 -22.78
C VAL A 598 -23.92 -0.76 -22.23
N GLU A 599 -25.12 -0.73 -22.80
CA GLU A 599 -26.17 0.16 -22.34
C GLU A 599 -26.48 -0.04 -20.85
N GLY A 600 -26.56 1.05 -20.11
CA GLY A 600 -26.86 1.04 -18.67
C GLY A 600 -25.72 0.58 -17.76
N LYS A 601 -24.52 0.32 -18.29
CA LYS A 601 -23.34 -0.05 -17.52
C LYS A 601 -22.17 0.91 -17.79
N SER A 602 -21.77 1.65 -16.77
CA SER A 602 -20.63 2.57 -16.86
C SER A 602 -19.34 1.81 -17.16
N PHE A 603 -18.54 2.34 -18.06
CA PHE A 603 -17.20 1.87 -18.43
C PHE A 603 -17.12 0.35 -18.73
N SER A 604 -18.18 -0.20 -19.31
CA SER A 604 -18.32 -1.61 -19.63
C SER A 604 -18.53 -1.82 -21.13
N PHE A 605 -17.91 -2.87 -21.70
CA PHE A 605 -17.79 -3.02 -23.14
C PHE A 605 -18.01 -4.48 -23.58
N THR A 606 -18.64 -4.65 -24.74
CA THR A 606 -18.58 -5.89 -25.52
C THR A 606 -17.55 -5.74 -26.63
N VAL A 607 -16.87 -6.84 -26.97
CA VAL A 607 -15.89 -6.88 -28.07
C VAL A 607 -16.22 -8.05 -28.98
N PRO A 608 -16.97 -7.82 -30.06
CA PRO A 608 -17.37 -8.87 -30.94
C PRO A 608 -16.21 -9.67 -31.54
N GLY A 609 -16.23 -10.99 -31.39
CA GLY A 609 -15.21 -11.88 -31.94
C GLY A 609 -13.87 -11.88 -31.19
N LEU A 610 -13.77 -11.24 -30.02
CA LEU A 610 -12.57 -11.33 -29.20
C LEU A 610 -12.44 -12.75 -28.59
N PHE A 611 -13.50 -13.25 -28.00
CA PHE A 611 -13.56 -14.60 -27.44
C PHE A 611 -14.28 -15.52 -28.41
N THR A 612 -13.60 -16.58 -28.87
CA THR A 612 -14.13 -17.53 -29.87
C THR A 612 -14.79 -18.74 -29.23
N GLN A 613 -14.60 -18.95 -27.94
CA GLN A 613 -15.23 -20.04 -27.19
C GLN A 613 -16.72 -19.74 -27.02
N GLU A 614 -17.60 -20.72 -27.39
CA GLU A 614 -19.05 -20.54 -27.36
C GLU A 614 -19.57 -20.06 -25.99
N LYS A 615 -19.04 -20.62 -24.92
CA LYS A 615 -19.38 -20.24 -23.54
C LYS A 615 -19.06 -18.76 -23.23
N TYR A 616 -18.04 -18.17 -23.85
CA TYR A 616 -17.48 -16.87 -23.48
C TYR A 616 -17.64 -15.79 -24.57
N LYS A 617 -18.29 -16.08 -25.69
CA LYS A 617 -18.40 -15.15 -26.83
C LYS A 617 -19.05 -13.79 -26.50
N ASN A 618 -19.83 -13.74 -25.43
CA ASN A 618 -20.55 -12.54 -24.98
C ASN A 618 -19.99 -11.94 -23.68
N LEU A 619 -18.74 -12.27 -23.30
CA LEU A 619 -18.14 -11.68 -22.11
C LEU A 619 -18.12 -10.15 -22.22
N ILE A 620 -18.43 -9.51 -21.11
CA ILE A 620 -18.33 -8.06 -20.93
C ILE A 620 -16.99 -7.76 -20.28
N LEU A 621 -16.24 -6.87 -20.87
CA LEU A 621 -15.07 -6.24 -20.24
C LEU A 621 -15.56 -5.07 -19.40
N GLU A 622 -15.26 -5.08 -18.12
CA GLU A 622 -15.68 -4.07 -17.14
C GLU A 622 -14.53 -3.69 -16.21
N PRO A 623 -14.59 -2.54 -15.51
CA PRO A 623 -13.52 -2.17 -14.58
C PRO A 623 -13.30 -3.26 -13.54
N PHE A 624 -12.05 -3.72 -13.42
CA PHE A 624 -11.72 -4.81 -12.50
C PHE A 624 -12.08 -4.47 -11.05
N TYR A 625 -11.95 -3.21 -10.65
CA TYR A 625 -12.31 -2.76 -9.31
C TYR A 625 -13.81 -2.90 -8.98
N GLY A 626 -14.66 -3.01 -9.99
CA GLY A 626 -16.12 -3.21 -9.83
C GLY A 626 -16.56 -4.68 -9.86
N ILE A 627 -15.66 -5.63 -10.06
CA ILE A 627 -15.99 -7.05 -10.11
C ILE A 627 -15.95 -7.62 -8.69
N HIS A 628 -17.10 -7.92 -8.13
CA HIS A 628 -17.29 -8.56 -6.83
C HIS A 628 -18.24 -9.74 -6.93
N ASP A 629 -18.23 -10.66 -5.94
CA ASP A 629 -19.13 -11.82 -5.84
C ASP A 629 -19.15 -12.70 -7.09
N SER A 630 -17.99 -12.82 -7.75
CA SER A 630 -17.85 -13.57 -9.00
C SER A 630 -16.44 -14.13 -9.13
N ARG A 631 -16.34 -15.23 -9.83
CA ARG A 631 -15.10 -15.63 -10.49
C ARG A 631 -14.78 -14.64 -11.60
N TYR A 632 -13.50 -14.36 -11.85
CA TYR A 632 -13.10 -13.31 -12.77
C TYR A 632 -11.85 -13.65 -13.59
N MET A 633 -11.67 -12.89 -14.65
CA MET A 633 -10.42 -12.80 -15.42
C MET A 633 -9.85 -11.39 -15.30
N MET A 634 -8.51 -11.30 -15.16
CA MET A 634 -7.74 -10.07 -15.34
C MET A 634 -6.57 -10.28 -16.31
N TYR A 635 -6.14 -11.51 -16.50
CA TYR A 635 -5.19 -11.93 -17.51
C TYR A 635 -5.77 -13.04 -18.35
N TRP A 636 -5.47 -13.04 -19.64
CA TRP A 636 -5.90 -14.03 -20.60
C TRP A 636 -4.69 -14.69 -21.26
N LEU A 637 -4.72 -16.02 -21.41
CA LEU A 637 -3.84 -16.72 -22.33
C LEU A 637 -4.12 -16.20 -23.74
N SER A 638 -3.09 -15.72 -24.43
CA SER A 638 -3.23 -15.12 -25.76
C SER A 638 -2.02 -15.37 -26.64
N MET A 639 -2.29 -15.93 -27.84
CA MET A 639 -1.28 -16.19 -28.85
C MET A 639 -1.94 -16.41 -30.21
N SER A 640 -1.15 -16.54 -31.28
CA SER A 640 -1.66 -16.92 -32.61
C SER A 640 -2.23 -18.35 -32.61
N GLU A 641 -3.11 -18.65 -33.55
CA GLU A 641 -3.74 -19.98 -33.64
C GLU A 641 -2.73 -21.14 -33.76
N PRO A 642 -1.68 -21.04 -34.61
CA PRO A 642 -0.67 -22.11 -34.66
C PRO A 642 0.08 -22.28 -33.33
N ALA A 643 0.49 -21.19 -32.70
CA ALA A 643 1.21 -21.21 -31.42
C ALA A 643 0.31 -21.78 -30.30
N PHE A 644 -0.99 -21.48 -30.30
CA PHE A 644 -1.93 -22.02 -29.32
C PHE A 644 -2.06 -23.55 -29.43
N ARG A 645 -2.12 -24.09 -30.65
CA ARG A 645 -2.19 -25.54 -30.85
C ARG A 645 -0.95 -26.24 -30.35
N GLU A 646 0.22 -25.69 -30.66
CA GLU A 646 1.51 -26.22 -30.20
C GLU A 646 1.62 -26.14 -28.67
N TYR A 647 1.34 -24.98 -28.10
CA TYR A 647 1.36 -24.76 -26.65
C TYR A 647 0.39 -25.71 -25.93
N LYS A 648 -0.85 -25.83 -26.42
CA LYS A 648 -1.83 -26.72 -25.83
C LYS A 648 -1.34 -28.17 -25.86
N GLN A 649 -0.82 -28.63 -27.00
CA GLN A 649 -0.28 -29.98 -27.12
C GLN A 649 0.86 -30.25 -26.14
N ALA A 650 1.72 -29.25 -25.90
CA ALA A 650 2.89 -29.35 -25.03
C ALA A 650 2.52 -29.41 -23.53
N VAL A 651 1.54 -28.60 -23.08
CA VAL A 651 1.32 -28.38 -21.64
C VAL A 651 -0.04 -28.84 -21.11
N GLU A 652 -1.00 -29.26 -21.96
CA GLU A 652 -2.36 -29.59 -21.51
C GLU A 652 -2.37 -30.76 -20.52
N ALA A 653 -1.53 -31.74 -20.69
CA ALA A 653 -1.47 -32.91 -19.79
C ALA A 653 -0.98 -32.51 -18.38
N GLU A 654 0.03 -31.64 -18.31
CA GLU A 654 0.55 -31.09 -17.04
C GLU A 654 -0.52 -30.21 -16.37
N GLU A 655 -1.14 -29.32 -17.13
CA GLU A 655 -2.18 -28.42 -16.66
C GLU A 655 -3.38 -29.18 -16.08
N ARG A 656 -3.86 -30.22 -16.78
CA ARG A 656 -4.95 -31.08 -16.27
C ARG A 656 -4.52 -31.91 -15.06
N GLY A 657 -3.27 -32.35 -15.00
CA GLY A 657 -2.70 -33.00 -13.84
C GLY A 657 -2.71 -32.08 -12.61
N ARG A 658 -2.36 -30.81 -12.79
CA ARG A 658 -2.42 -29.76 -11.76
C ARG A 658 -3.86 -29.55 -11.25
N MET A 659 -4.86 -29.48 -12.16
CA MET A 659 -6.26 -29.34 -11.76
C MET A 659 -6.79 -30.55 -10.97
N ILE A 660 -6.37 -31.77 -11.31
CA ILE A 660 -6.74 -32.97 -10.57
C ILE A 660 -6.14 -32.95 -9.16
N LEU A 661 -4.88 -32.56 -9.03
CA LEU A 661 -4.20 -32.44 -7.75
C LEU A 661 -4.86 -31.37 -6.87
N ASP A 662 -5.13 -30.19 -7.45
CA ASP A 662 -5.81 -29.11 -6.76
C ASP A 662 -7.18 -29.55 -6.23
N LYS A 663 -8.00 -30.20 -7.04
CA LYS A 663 -9.30 -30.70 -6.62
C LYS A 663 -9.21 -31.68 -5.45
N ARG A 664 -8.24 -32.61 -5.48
CA ARG A 664 -8.03 -33.54 -4.36
C ARG A 664 -7.66 -32.79 -3.08
N THR A 665 -6.82 -31.81 -3.17
CA THR A 665 -6.42 -30.95 -2.03
C THR A 665 -7.63 -30.21 -1.45
N VAL A 666 -8.46 -29.61 -2.30
CA VAL A 666 -9.68 -28.90 -1.89
C VAL A 666 -10.67 -29.85 -1.23
N ASP A 667 -10.86 -31.04 -1.80
CA ASP A 667 -11.78 -32.06 -1.26
C ASP A 667 -11.29 -32.53 0.13
N MET A 668 -9.98 -32.75 0.31
CA MET A 668 -9.38 -33.15 1.61
C MET A 668 -9.50 -32.04 2.67
N VAL A 669 -9.32 -30.79 2.29
CA VAL A 669 -9.53 -29.64 3.18
C VAL A 669 -11.00 -29.54 3.59
N SER A 670 -11.92 -29.71 2.63
CA SER A 670 -13.37 -29.64 2.88
C SER A 670 -13.90 -30.78 3.73
N SER A 671 -13.26 -31.96 3.68
CA SER A 671 -13.60 -33.12 4.51
C SER A 671 -13.00 -33.07 5.93
N GLY A 672 -12.12 -32.13 6.21
CA GLY A 672 -11.39 -32.04 7.48
C GLY A 672 -10.25 -33.04 7.63
N GLU A 673 -9.88 -33.76 6.57
CA GLU A 673 -8.79 -34.74 6.56
C GLU A 673 -7.40 -34.13 6.48
N GLN A 674 -7.30 -32.87 6.03
CA GLN A 674 -6.08 -32.06 6.06
C GLN A 674 -6.39 -30.65 6.55
N GLN A 675 -5.47 -30.06 7.30
CA GLN A 675 -5.47 -28.62 7.53
C GLN A 675 -5.13 -27.89 6.21
N PRO A 676 -5.75 -26.73 5.92
CA PRO A 676 -5.48 -25.97 4.69
C PRO A 676 -3.99 -25.73 4.46
N GLU A 677 -3.58 -25.53 3.20
CA GLU A 677 -2.20 -25.30 2.72
C GLU A 677 -1.36 -24.25 3.48
N SER A 678 -1.98 -23.50 4.37
CA SER A 678 -1.37 -22.64 5.37
C SER A 678 -0.29 -23.29 6.23
N ASP A 679 -0.39 -24.61 6.45
CA ASP A 679 0.70 -25.39 7.02
C ASP A 679 1.90 -25.49 6.08
N HIS A 680 1.69 -25.28 4.78
CA HIS A 680 2.76 -25.22 3.81
C HIS A 680 3.50 -23.87 3.83
N ALA A 681 2.80 -22.76 4.04
CA ALA A 681 3.41 -21.44 4.23
C ALA A 681 4.21 -21.39 5.55
N MET A 682 3.66 -21.97 6.64
CA MET A 682 4.40 -22.14 7.89
C MET A 682 5.56 -23.16 7.76
N LYS A 683 5.35 -24.28 7.04
CA LYS A 683 6.41 -25.26 6.78
C LYS A 683 7.44 -24.76 5.79
N THR A 684 7.08 -23.89 4.83
CA THR A 684 8.03 -23.19 3.96
C THR A 684 8.78 -22.09 4.71
N GLN A 685 8.13 -21.34 5.59
CA GLN A 685 8.84 -20.44 6.51
C GLN A 685 9.77 -21.25 7.45
N ASP A 686 9.31 -22.37 8.00
CA ASP A 686 10.12 -23.27 8.84
C ASP A 686 11.19 -24.04 8.03
N SER A 687 10.94 -24.39 6.77
CA SER A 687 11.93 -25.04 5.90
C SER A 687 12.94 -24.04 5.33
N HIS A 688 12.53 -22.80 5.04
CA HIS A 688 13.45 -21.70 4.73
C HIS A 688 14.25 -21.30 5.96
N ARG A 689 13.64 -21.21 7.14
CA ARG A 689 14.32 -21.04 8.41
C ARG A 689 15.39 -22.14 8.62
N ARG A 690 15.06 -23.41 8.44
CA ARG A 690 16.00 -24.54 8.56
C ARG A 690 17.05 -24.58 7.43
N SER A 691 16.72 -24.10 6.24
CA SER A 691 17.67 -24.01 5.13
C SER A 691 18.61 -22.81 5.29
N GLU A 692 18.13 -21.68 5.80
CA GLU A 692 18.96 -20.53 6.16
C GLU A 692 19.83 -20.81 7.38
N GLU A 693 19.30 -21.47 8.42
CA GLU A 693 20.08 -21.94 9.57
C GLU A 693 21.17 -22.95 9.15
N ARG A 694 20.89 -23.86 8.19
CA ARG A 694 21.88 -24.77 7.61
C ARG A 694 22.89 -24.05 6.73
N ARG A 695 22.50 -23.02 5.99
CA ARG A 695 23.39 -22.23 5.16
C ARG A 695 24.31 -21.35 5.99
N VAL A 696 23.78 -20.66 7.01
CA VAL A 696 24.56 -19.90 7.99
C VAL A 696 25.48 -20.83 8.80
N GLY A 697 25.03 -22.01 9.19
CA GLY A 697 25.85 -23.02 9.88
C GLY A 697 26.96 -23.61 8.98
N LYS A 698 26.73 -23.74 7.65
CA LYS A 698 27.77 -24.17 6.69
C LYS A 698 28.77 -23.06 6.41
N GLU A 699 28.34 -21.80 6.27
CA GLU A 699 29.24 -20.66 6.06
C GLU A 699 30.10 -20.37 7.31
N CYS A 700 29.56 -20.60 8.52
CA CYS A 700 30.35 -20.54 9.75
C CYS A 700 31.36 -21.69 9.85
N ARG A 701 31.03 -22.90 9.37
CA ARG A 701 31.97 -24.03 9.38
C ARG A 701 33.04 -23.94 8.30
N SER A 702 32.78 -23.27 7.16
CA SER A 702 33.79 -23.11 6.09
C SER A 702 34.82 -22.01 6.38
N ARG A 703 34.56 -21.10 7.34
CA ARG A 703 35.49 -20.05 7.77
C ARG A 703 36.38 -20.44 8.96
N TRP A 704 36.18 -21.62 9.54
CA TRP A 704 37.01 -22.12 10.64
C TRP A 704 37.59 -23.49 10.28
N SER A 705 38.48 -23.52 9.30
CA SER A 705 39.47 -24.62 9.14
C SER A 705 40.82 -23.97 9.07
N PRO A 706 41.62 -24.06 10.14
CA PRO A 706 43.04 -23.85 10.01
C PRO A 706 43.65 -25.18 9.57
N TYR A 707 44.56 -25.12 8.59
CA TYR A 707 45.39 -26.19 8.01
C TYR A 707 44.78 -27.03 6.85
N HIS A 708 45.00 -26.68 5.68
CA HIS A 708 46.01 -27.13 4.65
C HIS A 708 45.79 -26.39 3.36
#